data_69794bb80ae3d587b93458cd82945c06
#
_entry.id   69794bb80ae3d587b93458cd82945c06
#
_cell.length_a   1.000
_cell.length_b   1.000
_cell.length_c   1.000
_cell.angle_alpha   90.00
_cell.angle_beta   90.00
_cell.angle_gamma   90.00
#
_symmetry.space_group_name_H-M   'P 1'
#
loop_
_entity.id
_entity.type
_entity.pdbx_description
1 polymer ?
#
loop_
_entity_poly.entity_id
_entity_poly.type
_entity_poly.pdbx_seq_one_letter_code
_entity_poly.pdbx_strand_id
1 'polypeptide(L)'
;LLFLMGASTGAAYAVANPGVTDVKITQQSGTCTGVVKDATGETVIGASVVVKGTTNGTITGLDGDFSLSNVKKGDIIQISFVGYITQEVLWNGTPLNVILKDDTQTLDEVVVVAFGTQKKVNVTGAVSTVGAKEIAARPVSSTVEALQGVVPGMNISTSSDGGSLKGNKEFNIRGTGTIGKGSSVSPLVLIDGMEGDINAINPQDIENISVLKDAAASSIYGSRAPGGVILITTKKGKSGKPSINYNNNFRFNSPLNMPHMADSYSFALAINDQLTNGGQSPMYSEKKLQQILDYQHGKSTQYMWATDAGRWNAFDDPNRQDVMPTANTDWLHELFGDSFTQEHSISVNGGTDVMQYYMSANYLDEGGLLKYGDDGRQRYSFTGKINADLAKWLKVGYSVRFNRIDYSSPSFASAGENKENVFYFDVCRYWPVIPVVDPNGFYTAESKIYQLTEGGRYNTQNDVVAQQLQFLIEPIKNWKTTIELNYRSNYNFSHTDYQTVYAYDVNKNPYAIANTTSGVTEYAYKSNFFNPNIFTEYSLELENGHNMKAMVGFQSELFKQRDITAKQNNIMSGIPTLNTTTDNARASGGYQEWATAGFFGRINYDYKGRYLVEANLRYDGSSRFLRDQRWNWFPSF
;
A
#
# COMPACT_ATOMS: atom_id res chain seq x y z
N LEU A 1 -10.48 28.62 7.39
CA LEU A 1 -11.20 29.54 6.47
C LEU A 1 -12.51 28.86 6.07
N LEU A 2 -13.61 29.30 6.72
CA LEU A 2 -14.97 28.87 6.40
C LEU A 2 -15.41 29.51 5.07
N PHE A 3 -15.92 28.68 4.15
CA PHE A 3 -16.75 29.18 3.06
C PHE A 3 -18.21 28.73 3.30
N LEU A 4 -19.06 29.70 3.60
CA LEU A 4 -20.50 29.56 3.57
C LEU A 4 -20.99 29.48 2.11
N MET A 5 -21.67 28.41 1.75
CA MET A 5 -22.52 28.40 0.55
C MET A 5 -23.96 28.73 0.94
N GLY A 6 -24.40 29.91 0.53
CA GLY A 6 -25.79 30.32 0.60
C GLY A 6 -26.59 29.73 -0.55
N ALA A 7 -27.62 28.99 -0.26
CA ALA A 7 -28.62 28.55 -1.22
C ALA A 7 -29.62 29.67 -1.49
N SER A 8 -29.64 30.20 -2.73
CA SER A 8 -30.70 31.10 -3.20
C SER A 8 -31.77 30.31 -3.94
N THR A 9 -32.94 30.19 -3.34
CA THR A 9 -34.16 29.70 -4.00
C THR A 9 -34.73 30.81 -4.89
N GLY A 10 -34.57 30.69 -6.20
CA GLY A 10 -35.27 31.53 -7.19
C GLY A 10 -36.57 30.88 -7.61
N ALA A 11 -37.68 31.44 -7.19
CA ALA A 11 -38.99 31.10 -7.72
C ALA A 11 -39.18 31.73 -9.10
N ALA A 12 -39.32 30.91 -10.13
CA ALA A 12 -39.68 31.38 -11.48
C ALA A 12 -41.18 31.34 -11.63
N TYR A 13 -41.81 32.48 -11.83
CA TYR A 13 -43.22 32.60 -12.26
C TYR A 13 -43.32 32.25 -13.74
N ALA A 14 -44.14 31.23 -14.06
CA ALA A 14 -44.51 30.92 -15.42
C ALA A 14 -45.68 31.80 -15.85
N VAL A 15 -45.45 32.62 -16.87
CA VAL A 15 -46.53 33.33 -17.60
C VAL A 15 -47.09 32.38 -18.66
N ALA A 16 -48.34 32.06 -18.53
CA ALA A 16 -49.08 31.28 -19.52
C ALA A 16 -49.42 32.13 -20.76
N ASN A 17 -48.97 31.69 -21.93
CA ASN A 17 -49.41 32.22 -23.21
C ASN A 17 -50.32 31.20 -23.90
N PRO A 18 -51.55 31.53 -24.30
CA PRO A 18 -52.44 30.58 -24.95
C PRO A 18 -52.27 30.58 -26.46
N GLY A 19 -52.09 29.41 -27.02
CA GLY A 19 -52.50 29.14 -28.41
C GLY A 19 -51.37 28.86 -29.41
N VAL A 20 -50.86 27.64 -29.39
CA VAL A 20 -50.39 26.95 -30.61
C VAL A 20 -50.90 25.52 -30.50
N THR A 21 -51.76 25.11 -31.38
CA THR A 21 -52.21 23.73 -31.53
C THR A 21 -51.06 22.91 -32.12
N ASP A 22 -50.33 22.24 -31.27
CA ASP A 22 -49.38 21.21 -31.69
C ASP A 22 -50.12 20.01 -32.24
N VAL A 23 -49.97 19.77 -33.52
CA VAL A 23 -50.31 18.49 -34.14
C VAL A 23 -49.36 17.43 -33.60
N LYS A 24 -49.78 16.70 -32.58
CA LYS A 24 -49.09 15.49 -32.12
C LYS A 24 -49.16 14.46 -33.25
N ILE A 25 -48.10 14.33 -34.02
CA ILE A 25 -47.84 13.11 -34.80
C ILE A 25 -47.55 12.02 -33.78
N THR A 26 -48.58 11.22 -33.45
CA THR A 26 -48.40 9.98 -32.65
C THR A 26 -47.65 9.00 -33.55
N GLN A 27 -46.32 8.97 -33.41
CA GLN A 27 -45.53 7.86 -33.92
C GLN A 27 -45.98 6.60 -33.16
N GLN A 28 -46.58 5.66 -33.88
CA GLN A 28 -47.00 4.38 -33.34
C GLN A 28 -45.78 3.64 -32.81
N SER A 29 -45.72 3.45 -31.48
CA SER A 29 -44.72 2.59 -30.85
C SER A 29 -45.07 1.15 -31.22
N GLY A 30 -44.10 0.42 -31.76
CA GLY A 30 -44.21 -0.98 -32.12
C GLY A 30 -43.44 -1.90 -31.19
N THR A 31 -43.53 -3.19 -31.43
CA THR A 31 -42.70 -4.20 -30.78
C THR A 31 -41.59 -4.59 -31.75
N CYS A 32 -40.34 -4.35 -31.33
CA CYS A 32 -39.13 -4.80 -32.04
C CYS A 32 -38.86 -6.24 -31.66
N THR A 33 -38.89 -7.14 -32.62
CA THR A 33 -38.55 -8.55 -32.45
C THR A 33 -37.31 -8.89 -33.27
N GLY A 34 -36.59 -9.94 -32.90
CA GLY A 34 -35.45 -10.38 -33.67
C GLY A 34 -34.76 -11.60 -33.07
N VAL A 35 -33.71 -12.03 -33.74
CA VAL A 35 -32.85 -13.14 -33.32
C VAL A 35 -31.39 -12.68 -33.34
N VAL A 36 -30.67 -13.05 -32.31
CA VAL A 36 -29.22 -12.75 -32.15
C VAL A 36 -28.45 -14.05 -32.27
N LYS A 37 -27.49 -14.09 -33.20
CA LYS A 37 -26.61 -15.23 -33.46
C LYS A 37 -25.15 -14.76 -33.42
N ASP A 38 -24.23 -15.68 -33.23
CA ASP A 38 -22.80 -15.44 -33.40
C ASP A 38 -22.35 -15.64 -34.85
N ALA A 39 -21.06 -15.44 -35.14
CA ALA A 39 -20.45 -15.60 -36.44
C ALA A 39 -20.48 -17.07 -36.96
N THR A 40 -20.65 -18.06 -36.06
CA THR A 40 -20.74 -19.49 -36.40
C THR A 40 -22.19 -19.92 -36.70
N GLY A 41 -23.17 -19.05 -36.39
CA GLY A 41 -24.58 -19.29 -36.55
C GLY A 41 -25.28 -19.86 -35.32
N GLU A 42 -24.56 -20.02 -34.20
CA GLU A 42 -25.15 -20.39 -32.91
C GLU A 42 -25.93 -19.22 -32.28
N THR A 43 -27.01 -19.56 -31.57
CA THR A 43 -27.85 -18.56 -30.91
C THR A 43 -27.18 -18.00 -29.65
N VAL A 44 -27.17 -16.67 -29.47
CA VAL A 44 -26.59 -16.01 -28.31
C VAL A 44 -27.67 -15.81 -27.25
N ILE A 45 -27.61 -16.62 -26.19
CA ILE A 45 -28.58 -16.62 -25.09
C ILE A 45 -28.19 -15.55 -24.06
N GLY A 46 -29.14 -14.75 -23.57
CA GLY A 46 -28.91 -13.75 -22.53
C GLY A 46 -28.21 -12.46 -23.00
N ALA A 47 -28.13 -12.23 -24.32
CA ALA A 47 -27.64 -10.95 -24.84
C ALA A 47 -28.59 -9.82 -24.45
N SER A 48 -28.00 -8.70 -23.99
CA SER A 48 -28.76 -7.50 -23.64
C SER A 48 -29.17 -6.74 -24.91
N VAL A 49 -30.45 -6.43 -25.04
CA VAL A 49 -31.04 -5.67 -26.14
C VAL A 49 -31.74 -4.44 -25.58
N VAL A 50 -31.23 -3.23 -25.85
CA VAL A 50 -31.69 -1.99 -25.23
C VAL A 50 -31.90 -0.91 -26.30
N VAL A 51 -32.93 -0.08 -26.16
CA VAL A 51 -33.06 1.14 -26.97
C VAL A 51 -32.01 2.14 -26.47
N LYS A 52 -31.06 2.52 -27.35
CA LYS A 52 -29.92 3.39 -27.02
C LYS A 52 -30.37 4.69 -26.34
N GLY A 53 -29.76 4.98 -25.17
CA GLY A 53 -30.06 6.18 -24.39
C GLY A 53 -31.31 6.10 -23.52
N THR A 54 -31.93 4.93 -23.39
CA THR A 54 -33.10 4.68 -22.53
C THR A 54 -32.90 3.50 -21.59
N THR A 55 -33.82 3.30 -20.65
CA THR A 55 -33.88 2.11 -19.79
C THR A 55 -34.77 0.99 -20.37
N ASN A 56 -35.31 1.18 -21.58
CA ASN A 56 -36.15 0.19 -22.23
C ASN A 56 -35.29 -0.92 -22.84
N GLY A 57 -35.31 -2.11 -22.26
CA GLY A 57 -34.48 -3.23 -22.69
C GLY A 57 -35.07 -4.60 -22.34
N THR A 58 -34.52 -5.63 -22.98
CA THR A 58 -34.82 -7.04 -22.76
C THR A 58 -33.52 -7.87 -22.90
N ILE A 59 -33.63 -9.18 -22.70
CA ILE A 59 -32.55 -10.14 -22.96
C ILE A 59 -33.01 -11.19 -23.96
N THR A 60 -32.09 -11.79 -24.71
CA THR A 60 -32.40 -12.88 -25.64
C THR A 60 -32.72 -14.17 -24.91
N GLY A 61 -33.72 -14.92 -25.44
CA GLY A 61 -34.15 -16.25 -24.98
C GLY A 61 -33.21 -17.39 -25.40
N LEU A 62 -33.65 -18.64 -25.17
CA LEU A 62 -32.88 -19.86 -25.47
C LEU A 62 -32.57 -20.04 -26.95
N ASP A 63 -33.46 -19.57 -27.82
CA ASP A 63 -33.31 -19.60 -29.29
C ASP A 63 -32.65 -18.31 -29.82
N GLY A 64 -32.09 -17.47 -28.94
CA GLY A 64 -31.52 -16.19 -29.30
C GLY A 64 -32.54 -15.13 -29.69
N ASP A 65 -33.83 -15.43 -29.54
CA ASP A 65 -34.93 -14.53 -29.86
C ASP A 65 -35.13 -13.45 -28.81
N PHE A 66 -35.63 -12.29 -29.22
CA PHE A 66 -36.02 -11.21 -28.31
C PHE A 66 -37.28 -10.50 -28.77
N SER A 67 -37.98 -9.91 -27.82
CA SER A 67 -39.14 -9.04 -28.05
C SER A 67 -39.06 -7.82 -27.15
N LEU A 68 -38.94 -6.63 -27.73
CA LEU A 68 -38.81 -5.36 -27.04
C LEU A 68 -39.98 -4.45 -27.42
N SER A 69 -40.88 -4.20 -26.48
CA SER A 69 -42.07 -3.35 -26.68
C SER A 69 -41.71 -1.85 -26.54
N ASN A 70 -42.62 -1.00 -27.02
CA ASN A 70 -42.48 0.46 -26.95
C ASN A 70 -41.26 1.03 -27.70
N VAL A 71 -40.91 0.48 -28.84
CA VAL A 71 -39.85 0.96 -29.73
C VAL A 71 -40.46 1.77 -30.86
N LYS A 72 -39.87 2.87 -31.26
CA LYS A 72 -40.30 3.71 -32.37
C LYS A 72 -39.45 3.43 -33.60
N LYS A 73 -40.08 3.48 -34.75
CA LYS A 73 -39.36 3.40 -36.03
C LYS A 73 -38.33 4.54 -36.10
N GLY A 74 -37.06 4.19 -36.26
CA GLY A 74 -35.93 5.13 -36.20
C GLY A 74 -35.12 5.06 -34.92
N ASP A 75 -35.54 4.29 -33.92
CA ASP A 75 -34.72 4.05 -32.70
C ASP A 75 -33.51 3.15 -33.02
N ILE A 76 -32.41 3.42 -32.34
CA ILE A 76 -31.21 2.58 -32.41
C ILE A 76 -31.31 1.51 -31.34
N ILE A 77 -31.30 0.25 -31.75
CA ILE A 77 -31.24 -0.90 -30.84
C ILE A 77 -29.77 -1.27 -30.62
N GLN A 78 -29.33 -1.22 -29.37
CA GLN A 78 -28.01 -1.62 -28.96
C GLN A 78 -28.06 -3.05 -28.40
N ILE A 79 -27.28 -3.94 -29.00
CA ILE A 79 -27.19 -5.35 -28.60
C ILE A 79 -25.79 -5.64 -28.14
N SER A 80 -25.65 -6.17 -26.90
CA SER A 80 -24.37 -6.46 -26.28
C SER A 80 -24.38 -7.79 -25.53
N PHE A 81 -23.29 -8.52 -25.61
CA PHE A 81 -23.05 -9.74 -24.85
C PHE A 81 -21.55 -9.87 -24.49
N VAL A 82 -21.26 -10.54 -23.40
CA VAL A 82 -19.87 -10.74 -22.95
C VAL A 82 -19.10 -11.56 -23.99
N GLY A 83 -17.96 -11.02 -24.46
CA GLY A 83 -17.13 -11.66 -25.49
C GLY A 83 -17.49 -11.28 -26.93
N TYR A 84 -18.43 -10.36 -27.13
CA TYR A 84 -18.85 -9.90 -28.47
C TYR A 84 -18.79 -8.37 -28.58
N ILE A 85 -18.51 -7.89 -29.80
CA ILE A 85 -18.57 -6.47 -30.13
C ILE A 85 -20.01 -5.98 -30.06
N THR A 86 -20.29 -4.96 -29.25
CA THR A 86 -21.61 -4.32 -29.17
C THR A 86 -22.04 -3.82 -30.55
N GLN A 87 -23.21 -4.23 -31.00
CA GLN A 87 -23.80 -3.78 -32.27
C GLN A 87 -24.91 -2.77 -32.05
N GLU A 88 -24.98 -1.77 -32.91
CA GLU A 88 -26.04 -0.76 -32.95
C GLU A 88 -26.77 -0.88 -34.28
N VAL A 89 -28.06 -1.18 -34.22
CA VAL A 89 -28.90 -1.39 -35.40
C VAL A 89 -30.07 -0.42 -35.38
N LEU A 90 -30.25 0.33 -36.49
CA LEU A 90 -31.39 1.20 -36.64
C LEU A 90 -32.65 0.35 -36.92
N TRP A 91 -33.68 0.45 -36.06
CA TRP A 91 -34.90 -0.29 -36.27
C TRP A 91 -35.84 0.44 -37.24
N ASN A 92 -36.21 -0.22 -38.35
CA ASN A 92 -37.08 0.30 -39.40
C ASN A 92 -38.49 -0.29 -39.40
N GLY A 93 -38.84 -1.07 -38.36
CA GLY A 93 -40.18 -1.67 -38.20
C GLY A 93 -40.27 -3.13 -38.63
N THR A 94 -39.16 -3.76 -39.01
CA THR A 94 -39.07 -5.18 -39.36
C THR A 94 -38.32 -5.97 -38.31
N PRO A 95 -38.52 -7.30 -38.17
CA PRO A 95 -37.74 -8.14 -37.29
C PRO A 95 -36.24 -8.04 -37.60
N LEU A 96 -35.39 -8.00 -36.54
CA LEU A 96 -33.94 -7.87 -36.65
C LEU A 96 -33.26 -9.25 -36.65
N ASN A 97 -32.36 -9.48 -37.58
CA ASN A 97 -31.41 -10.58 -37.57
C ASN A 97 -30.04 -10.01 -37.32
N VAL A 98 -29.50 -10.22 -36.11
CA VAL A 98 -28.25 -9.63 -35.70
C VAL A 98 -27.20 -10.72 -35.52
N ILE A 99 -26.06 -10.58 -36.20
CA ILE A 99 -24.92 -11.47 -36.05
C ILE A 99 -23.88 -10.70 -35.23
N LEU A 100 -23.70 -11.11 -33.98
CA LEU A 100 -22.62 -10.56 -33.15
C LEU A 100 -21.28 -11.11 -33.65
N LYS A 101 -20.36 -10.21 -33.83
CA LYS A 101 -18.97 -10.57 -34.11
C LYS A 101 -18.25 -10.77 -32.78
N ASP A 102 -17.47 -11.85 -32.67
CA ASP A 102 -16.62 -12.06 -31.55
C ASP A 102 -15.80 -10.79 -31.31
N ASP A 103 -15.73 -10.33 -30.06
CA ASP A 103 -14.77 -9.30 -29.68
C ASP A 103 -13.38 -9.94 -29.69
N THR A 104 -12.91 -10.24 -30.90
CA THR A 104 -11.53 -10.66 -31.16
C THR A 104 -10.55 -9.49 -31.09
N GLN A 105 -10.99 -8.29 -30.66
CA GLN A 105 -10.10 -7.45 -29.94
C GLN A 105 -9.81 -8.14 -28.59
N THR A 106 -9.04 -9.23 -28.60
CA THR A 106 -7.92 -9.27 -27.67
C THR A 106 -7.29 -7.90 -27.80
N LEU A 107 -7.68 -6.97 -26.90
CA LEU A 107 -6.83 -5.82 -26.59
C LEU A 107 -5.47 -6.45 -26.52
N ASP A 108 -4.58 -6.11 -27.45
CA ASP A 108 -3.19 -6.52 -27.40
C ASP A 108 -2.71 -6.07 -26.02
N GLU A 109 -2.87 -6.95 -25.00
CA GLU A 109 -2.53 -6.62 -23.63
C GLU A 109 -1.04 -6.34 -23.63
N VAL A 110 -0.71 -5.06 -23.60
CA VAL A 110 0.67 -4.59 -23.64
C VAL A 110 1.18 -4.65 -22.23
N VAL A 111 2.18 -5.47 -22.01
CA VAL A 111 2.87 -5.62 -20.73
C VAL A 111 4.08 -4.69 -20.74
N VAL A 112 4.25 -3.94 -19.66
CA VAL A 112 5.49 -3.21 -19.43
C VAL A 112 6.56 -4.25 -19.07
N VAL A 113 7.58 -4.31 -19.89
CA VAL A 113 8.78 -5.11 -19.67
C VAL A 113 9.96 -4.15 -19.56
N ALA A 114 11.10 -4.65 -19.10
CA ALA A 114 12.29 -3.84 -18.94
C ALA A 114 12.62 -3.00 -20.18
N PHE A 115 12.76 -1.70 -19.96
CA PHE A 115 13.12 -0.70 -20.98
C PHE A 115 12.18 -0.66 -22.20
N GLY A 116 10.85 -0.93 -21.99
CA GLY A 116 9.87 -0.83 -23.05
C GLY A 116 8.56 -1.56 -22.76
N THR A 117 7.77 -1.73 -23.81
CA THR A 117 6.50 -2.44 -23.77
C THR A 117 6.52 -3.58 -24.79
N GLN A 118 5.91 -4.70 -24.45
CA GLN A 118 5.71 -5.83 -25.36
C GLN A 118 4.25 -6.29 -25.31
N LYS A 119 3.76 -6.87 -26.41
CA LYS A 119 2.48 -7.59 -26.38
C LYS A 119 2.62 -8.78 -25.43
N LYS A 120 1.64 -9.01 -24.56
CA LYS A 120 1.68 -10.11 -23.58
C LYS A 120 1.93 -11.48 -24.24
N VAL A 121 1.38 -11.69 -25.42
CA VAL A 121 1.57 -12.91 -26.20
C VAL A 121 3.01 -13.10 -26.68
N ASN A 122 3.82 -12.05 -26.73
CA ASN A 122 5.22 -12.08 -27.18
C ASN A 122 6.21 -12.12 -26.01
N VAL A 123 5.74 -12.13 -24.77
CA VAL A 123 6.60 -12.22 -23.59
C VAL A 123 6.97 -13.67 -23.34
N THR A 124 8.27 -13.98 -23.43
CA THR A 124 8.80 -15.34 -23.25
C THR A 124 8.92 -15.74 -21.78
N GLY A 125 9.00 -14.76 -20.88
CA GLY A 125 9.13 -14.98 -19.42
C GLY A 125 7.80 -15.02 -18.67
N ALA A 126 7.81 -15.56 -17.44
CA ALA A 126 6.64 -15.59 -16.56
C ALA A 126 6.33 -14.20 -15.98
N VAL A 127 5.34 -13.53 -16.55
CA VAL A 127 4.87 -12.21 -16.11
C VAL A 127 3.42 -12.28 -15.65
N SER A 128 3.13 -11.66 -14.51
CA SER A 128 1.76 -11.40 -14.06
C SER A 128 1.48 -9.90 -14.09
N THR A 129 0.28 -9.55 -14.54
CA THR A 129 -0.17 -8.15 -14.61
C THR A 129 -1.38 -7.93 -13.72
N VAL A 130 -1.44 -6.77 -13.07
CA VAL A 130 -2.58 -6.33 -12.25
C VAL A 130 -2.95 -4.92 -12.69
N GLY A 131 -4.17 -4.73 -13.15
CA GLY A 131 -4.65 -3.46 -13.68
C GLY A 131 -5.19 -2.51 -12.61
N ALA A 132 -5.37 -1.25 -12.98
CA ALA A 132 -5.91 -0.20 -12.10
C ALA A 132 -7.27 -0.56 -11.48
N LYS A 133 -8.14 -1.25 -12.21
CA LYS A 133 -9.48 -1.64 -11.73
C LYS A 133 -9.39 -2.65 -10.58
N GLU A 134 -8.49 -3.63 -10.66
CA GLU A 134 -8.29 -4.65 -9.63
C GLU A 134 -7.71 -4.04 -8.36
N ILE A 135 -6.77 -3.09 -8.51
CA ILE A 135 -6.16 -2.36 -7.39
C ILE A 135 -7.20 -1.46 -6.72
N ALA A 136 -7.96 -0.69 -7.50
CA ALA A 136 -8.95 0.26 -6.99
C ALA A 136 -10.17 -0.42 -6.34
N ALA A 137 -10.48 -1.67 -6.68
CA ALA A 137 -11.57 -2.43 -6.09
C ALA A 137 -11.31 -2.83 -4.62
N ARG A 138 -10.08 -2.69 -4.15
CA ARG A 138 -9.66 -3.05 -2.78
C ARG A 138 -9.45 -1.80 -1.93
N PRO A 139 -10.20 -1.61 -0.85
CA PRO A 139 -10.06 -0.46 0.04
C PRO A 139 -8.90 -0.67 1.02
N VAL A 140 -7.67 -0.70 0.51
CA VAL A 140 -6.45 -0.95 1.30
C VAL A 140 -5.60 0.31 1.39
N SER A 141 -4.79 0.42 2.46
CA SER A 141 -3.89 1.56 2.70
C SER A 141 -2.58 1.48 1.90
N SER A 142 -2.19 0.27 1.51
CA SER A 142 -0.88 -0.02 0.89
C SER A 142 -1.04 -0.76 -0.43
N THR A 143 -0.19 -0.43 -1.40
CA THR A 143 -0.11 -1.16 -2.67
C THR A 143 0.27 -2.63 -2.49
N VAL A 144 1.08 -2.96 -1.48
CA VAL A 144 1.43 -4.35 -1.17
C VAL A 144 0.19 -5.14 -0.75
N GLU A 145 -0.69 -4.55 0.07
CA GLU A 145 -1.96 -5.16 0.46
C GLU A 145 -2.88 -5.39 -0.74
N ALA A 146 -2.90 -4.44 -1.68
CA ALA A 146 -3.68 -4.59 -2.90
C ALA A 146 -3.25 -5.80 -3.75
N LEU A 147 -1.98 -6.18 -3.69
CA LEU A 147 -1.42 -7.32 -4.44
C LEU A 147 -1.61 -8.67 -3.74
N GLN A 148 -1.94 -8.68 -2.46
CA GLN A 148 -2.08 -9.92 -1.68
C GLN A 148 -3.19 -10.83 -2.24
N GLY A 149 -2.82 -12.06 -2.64
CA GLY A 149 -3.74 -13.04 -3.22
C GLY A 149 -4.14 -12.76 -4.68
N VAL A 150 -3.65 -11.67 -5.30
CA VAL A 150 -3.93 -11.34 -6.72
C VAL A 150 -2.83 -11.84 -7.64
N VAL A 151 -1.57 -11.75 -7.20
CA VAL A 151 -0.41 -12.17 -7.99
C VAL A 151 -0.01 -13.61 -7.63
N PRO A 152 -0.21 -14.60 -8.53
CA PRO A 152 0.19 -15.97 -8.26
C PRO A 152 1.70 -16.08 -8.03
N GLY A 153 2.12 -16.76 -6.96
CA GLY A 153 3.53 -16.95 -6.59
C GLY A 153 4.19 -15.75 -5.90
N MET A 154 3.43 -14.71 -5.55
CA MET A 154 3.87 -13.63 -4.67
C MET A 154 3.36 -13.92 -3.25
N ASN A 155 4.27 -14.09 -2.31
CA ASN A 155 3.94 -14.25 -0.90
C ASN A 155 4.11 -12.90 -0.20
N ILE A 156 3.11 -12.52 0.58
CA ILE A 156 3.12 -11.31 1.39
C ILE A 156 2.89 -11.74 2.82
N SER A 157 3.83 -11.41 3.71
CA SER A 157 3.76 -11.66 5.14
C SER A 157 3.70 -10.33 5.89
N THR A 158 2.90 -10.31 6.93
CA THR A 158 2.91 -9.22 7.90
C THR A 158 3.98 -9.54 8.93
N SER A 159 4.78 -8.55 9.31
CA SER A 159 5.71 -8.71 10.43
C SER A 159 4.96 -9.08 11.72
N SER A 160 5.65 -9.73 12.63
CA SER A 160 5.11 -10.21 13.91
C SER A 160 4.94 -9.09 14.95
N ASP A 161 4.72 -7.85 14.53
CA ASP A 161 4.73 -6.64 15.37
C ASP A 161 3.35 -6.22 15.89
N GLY A 162 2.42 -7.17 16.01
CA GLY A 162 1.12 -6.94 16.63
C GLY A 162 0.20 -5.99 15.87
N GLY A 163 0.42 -5.80 14.56
CA GLY A 163 -0.37 -4.90 13.73
C GLY A 163 0.05 -3.43 13.82
N SER A 164 1.28 -3.16 14.26
CA SER A 164 1.87 -1.81 14.26
C SER A 164 1.82 -1.16 12.88
N LEU A 165 1.47 0.13 12.84
CA LEU A 165 1.46 0.92 11.61
C LEU A 165 2.86 1.18 11.02
N LYS A 166 3.92 0.97 11.82
CA LYS A 166 5.31 1.06 11.39
C LYS A 166 5.77 -0.21 10.67
N GLY A 167 5.11 -1.34 10.94
CA GLY A 167 5.48 -2.64 10.39
C GLY A 167 5.44 -2.65 8.87
N ASN A 168 6.58 -2.94 8.25
CA ASN A 168 6.67 -3.14 6.81
C ASN A 168 6.13 -4.53 6.47
N LYS A 169 5.32 -4.60 5.42
CA LYS A 169 4.94 -5.90 4.85
C LYS A 169 6.10 -6.44 4.03
N GLU A 170 6.56 -7.60 4.41
CA GLU A 170 7.55 -8.34 3.64
C GLU A 170 6.88 -9.05 2.48
N PHE A 171 7.51 -9.03 1.33
CA PHE A 171 7.02 -9.73 0.15
C PHE A 171 8.18 -10.40 -0.60
N ASN A 172 7.89 -11.57 -1.14
CA ASN A 172 8.82 -12.31 -1.98
C ASN A 172 8.10 -12.95 -3.16
N ILE A 173 8.84 -13.27 -4.20
CA ILE A 173 8.34 -13.92 -5.41
C ILE A 173 8.93 -15.33 -5.47
N ARG A 174 8.04 -16.36 -5.55
CA ARG A 174 8.42 -17.77 -5.61
C ARG A 174 9.20 -18.29 -4.38
N GLY A 175 9.05 -17.64 -3.23
CA GLY A 175 9.65 -18.06 -1.97
C GLY A 175 10.97 -17.35 -1.65
N THR A 176 11.62 -17.79 -0.59
CA THR A 176 12.85 -17.19 -0.07
C THR A 176 14.05 -17.65 -0.91
N GLY A 177 14.70 -16.73 -1.60
CA GLY A 177 15.81 -17.02 -2.50
C GLY A 177 17.16 -17.28 -1.80
N THR A 178 17.25 -17.10 -0.46
CA THR A 178 18.49 -17.29 0.31
C THR A 178 18.19 -17.72 1.73
N ILE A 179 19.07 -18.55 2.30
CA ILE A 179 19.04 -19.00 3.70
C ILE A 179 20.10 -18.33 4.56
N GLY A 180 20.93 -17.47 3.97
CA GLY A 180 22.02 -16.78 4.68
C GLY A 180 21.51 -15.68 5.62
N LYS A 181 21.98 -15.66 6.88
CA LYS A 181 21.72 -14.55 7.81
C LYS A 181 22.24 -13.25 7.20
N GLY A 182 21.36 -12.22 7.12
CA GLY A 182 21.71 -10.89 6.61
C GLY A 182 21.67 -10.73 5.09
N SER A 183 21.31 -11.78 4.34
CA SER A 183 21.05 -11.68 2.91
C SER A 183 19.54 -11.83 2.64
N SER A 184 18.83 -10.72 2.44
CA SER A 184 17.46 -10.74 1.94
C SER A 184 17.48 -10.50 0.43
N VAL A 185 16.79 -11.36 -0.31
CA VAL A 185 16.57 -11.17 -1.74
C VAL A 185 15.15 -10.63 -1.92
N SER A 186 14.99 -9.34 -1.70
CA SER A 186 13.73 -8.65 -1.99
C SER A 186 13.61 -8.39 -3.49
N PRO A 187 12.40 -8.46 -4.07
CA PRO A 187 12.17 -8.06 -5.44
C PRO A 187 12.56 -6.59 -5.68
N LEU A 188 13.15 -6.30 -6.83
CA LEU A 188 13.43 -4.94 -7.26
C LEU A 188 12.11 -4.25 -7.63
N VAL A 189 11.78 -3.15 -6.97
CA VAL A 189 10.58 -2.35 -7.28
C VAL A 189 10.97 -1.15 -8.11
N LEU A 190 10.36 -1.01 -9.29
CA LEU A 190 10.56 0.13 -10.18
C LEU A 190 9.22 0.85 -10.40
N ILE A 191 9.17 2.13 -10.11
CA ILE A 191 8.02 3.00 -10.32
C ILE A 191 8.34 3.94 -11.48
N ASP A 192 7.68 3.75 -12.62
CA ASP A 192 7.99 4.43 -13.89
C ASP A 192 9.47 4.31 -14.28
N GLY A 193 10.08 3.13 -14.07
CA GLY A 193 11.47 2.83 -14.41
C GLY A 193 12.51 3.23 -13.36
N MET A 194 12.13 3.95 -12.30
CA MET A 194 13.00 4.33 -11.20
C MET A 194 12.75 3.49 -9.96
N GLU A 195 13.81 3.04 -9.29
CA GLU A 195 13.68 2.32 -8.01
C GLU A 195 12.91 3.14 -6.98
N GLY A 196 11.95 2.50 -6.33
CA GLY A 196 11.08 3.14 -5.35
C GLY A 196 10.52 2.17 -4.31
N ASP A 197 9.89 2.73 -3.30
CA ASP A 197 9.18 1.97 -2.27
C ASP A 197 7.71 1.78 -2.70
N ILE A 198 7.29 0.53 -2.81
CA ILE A 198 5.92 0.15 -3.16
C ILE A 198 4.91 0.61 -2.09
N ASN A 199 5.33 0.73 -0.82
CA ASN A 199 4.46 1.19 0.26
C ASN A 199 4.25 2.71 0.26
N ALA A 200 5.15 3.44 -0.40
CA ALA A 200 5.09 4.90 -0.47
C ALA A 200 4.18 5.42 -1.60
N ILE A 201 3.84 4.58 -2.58
CA ILE A 201 2.99 5.00 -3.69
C ILE A 201 1.50 4.91 -3.36
N ASN A 202 0.73 5.93 -3.73
CA ASN A 202 -0.72 5.88 -3.66
C ASN A 202 -1.29 4.85 -4.65
N PRO A 203 -2.04 3.82 -4.18
CA PRO A 203 -2.66 2.83 -5.08
C PRO A 203 -3.55 3.45 -6.17
N GLN A 204 -4.19 4.59 -5.88
CA GLN A 204 -5.06 5.29 -6.84
C GLN A 204 -4.30 5.92 -8.02
N ASP A 205 -2.99 6.14 -7.90
CA ASP A 205 -2.15 6.66 -8.99
C ASP A 205 -1.64 5.58 -9.94
N ILE A 206 -1.84 4.31 -9.60
CA ILE A 206 -1.33 3.17 -10.37
C ILE A 206 -2.24 2.90 -11.57
N GLU A 207 -1.64 2.71 -12.74
CA GLU A 207 -2.32 2.24 -13.94
C GLU A 207 -2.16 0.73 -14.13
N ASN A 208 -0.96 0.22 -13.90
CA ASN A 208 -0.63 -1.20 -14.08
C ASN A 208 0.55 -1.59 -13.20
N ILE A 209 0.53 -2.84 -12.72
CA ILE A 209 1.67 -3.49 -12.06
C ILE A 209 2.01 -4.75 -12.86
N SER A 210 3.26 -4.87 -13.29
CA SER A 210 3.80 -6.07 -13.92
C SER A 210 4.83 -6.73 -13.00
N VAL A 211 4.65 -8.01 -12.71
CA VAL A 211 5.54 -8.77 -11.83
C VAL A 211 6.32 -9.79 -12.67
N LEU A 212 7.61 -9.56 -12.82
CA LEU A 212 8.55 -10.44 -13.53
C LEU A 212 9.08 -11.48 -12.54
N LYS A 213 8.71 -12.75 -12.76
CA LYS A 213 8.87 -13.80 -11.75
C LYS A 213 10.08 -14.71 -11.99
N ASP A 214 10.66 -14.70 -13.16
CA ASP A 214 11.77 -15.57 -13.51
C ASP A 214 13.02 -14.80 -13.95
N ALA A 215 14.13 -15.50 -13.98
CA ALA A 215 15.42 -14.94 -14.36
C ALA A 215 15.44 -14.45 -15.81
N ALA A 216 14.71 -15.10 -16.74
CA ALA A 216 14.67 -14.69 -18.14
C ALA A 216 14.03 -13.31 -18.30
N ALA A 217 12.87 -13.08 -17.63
CA ALA A 217 12.18 -11.79 -17.66
C ALA A 217 12.93 -10.69 -16.90
N SER A 218 13.67 -11.03 -15.84
CA SER A 218 14.36 -10.08 -14.97
C SER A 218 15.84 -9.83 -15.32
N SER A 219 16.44 -10.66 -16.19
CA SER A 219 17.87 -10.65 -16.49
C SER A 219 18.40 -9.31 -16.99
N ILE A 220 17.60 -8.57 -17.72
CA ILE A 220 18.00 -7.25 -18.23
C ILE A 220 18.24 -6.22 -17.11
N TYR A 221 17.77 -6.48 -15.89
CA TYR A 221 18.07 -5.67 -14.68
C TYR A 221 19.35 -6.12 -13.96
N GLY A 222 20.00 -7.17 -14.48
CA GLY A 222 21.30 -7.67 -14.02
C GLY A 222 21.28 -8.17 -12.58
N SER A 223 22.38 -7.95 -11.87
CA SER A 223 22.59 -8.42 -10.49
C SER A 223 21.64 -7.84 -9.44
N ARG A 224 20.82 -6.87 -9.82
CA ARG A 224 19.86 -6.22 -8.91
C ARG A 224 18.51 -6.94 -8.78
N ALA A 225 18.22 -7.90 -9.65
CA ALA A 225 16.92 -8.55 -9.75
C ALA A 225 16.90 -10.06 -9.46
N PRO A 226 17.73 -10.61 -8.55
CA PRO A 226 17.70 -12.04 -8.25
C PRO A 226 16.40 -12.48 -7.60
N GLY A 227 15.69 -11.58 -6.92
CA GLY A 227 14.38 -11.83 -6.31
C GLY A 227 13.18 -11.54 -7.21
N GLY A 228 13.41 -11.27 -8.52
CA GLY A 228 12.38 -10.81 -9.44
C GLY A 228 12.23 -9.30 -9.47
N VAL A 229 11.31 -8.80 -10.30
CA VAL A 229 11.08 -7.36 -10.48
C VAL A 229 9.60 -7.04 -10.45
N ILE A 230 9.25 -5.97 -9.76
CA ILE A 230 7.90 -5.39 -9.75
C ILE A 230 7.96 -4.04 -10.48
N LEU A 231 7.31 -3.98 -11.63
CA LEU A 231 7.21 -2.77 -12.44
C LEU A 231 5.86 -2.10 -12.20
N ILE A 232 5.89 -0.90 -11.65
CA ILE A 232 4.69 -0.10 -11.39
C ILE A 232 4.67 1.03 -12.41
N THR A 233 3.62 1.06 -13.22
CA THR A 233 3.34 2.16 -14.13
C THR A 233 2.26 3.04 -13.51
N THR A 234 2.52 4.32 -13.36
CA THR A 234 1.54 5.25 -12.83
C THR A 234 0.75 5.92 -13.96
N LYS A 235 -0.47 6.38 -13.65
CA LYS A 235 -1.39 7.03 -14.59
C LYS A 235 -0.70 8.18 -15.34
N LYS A 236 -1.10 8.33 -16.62
CA LYS A 236 -0.60 9.39 -17.52
C LYS A 236 -1.73 10.32 -17.91
N GLY A 237 -1.39 11.50 -18.38
CA GLY A 237 -2.34 12.42 -19.03
C GLY A 237 -2.95 11.81 -20.28
N LYS A 238 -4.17 12.21 -20.60
CA LYS A 238 -4.88 11.81 -21.82
C LYS A 238 -5.30 13.07 -22.58
N SER A 239 -5.29 13.01 -23.91
CA SER A 239 -5.88 14.06 -24.76
C SER A 239 -7.37 14.17 -24.47
N GLY A 240 -7.88 15.40 -24.42
CA GLY A 240 -9.30 15.69 -24.17
C GLY A 240 -9.50 16.78 -23.11
N LYS A 241 -10.78 17.04 -22.82
CA LYS A 241 -11.17 18.00 -21.78
C LYS A 241 -10.65 17.57 -20.41
N PRO A 242 -10.31 18.52 -19.53
CA PRO A 242 -9.92 18.20 -18.17
C PRO A 242 -10.97 17.36 -17.46
N SER A 243 -10.53 16.24 -16.88
CA SER A 243 -11.35 15.35 -16.05
C SER A 243 -10.82 15.42 -14.62
N ILE A 244 -11.70 15.76 -13.69
CA ILE A 244 -11.40 15.81 -12.26
C ILE A 244 -12.06 14.59 -11.64
N ASN A 245 -11.28 13.84 -10.84
CA ASN A 245 -11.78 12.72 -10.07
C ASN A 245 -11.44 12.93 -8.60
N TYR A 246 -12.43 12.80 -7.73
CA TYR A 246 -12.27 12.79 -6.29
C TYR A 246 -12.76 11.46 -5.75
N ASN A 247 -11.94 10.82 -4.93
CA ASN A 247 -12.23 9.58 -4.25
C ASN A 247 -11.95 9.74 -2.77
N ASN A 248 -12.84 9.23 -1.92
CA ASN A 248 -12.61 9.14 -0.49
C ASN A 248 -12.88 7.73 0.01
N ASN A 249 -12.24 7.39 1.12
CA ASN A 249 -12.36 6.08 1.74
C ASN A 249 -12.31 6.23 3.26
N PHE A 250 -13.33 5.70 3.92
CA PHE A 250 -13.42 5.66 5.38
C PHE A 250 -13.43 4.21 5.81
N ARG A 251 -12.53 3.85 6.73
CA ARG A 251 -12.34 2.47 7.20
C ARG A 251 -12.38 2.43 8.71
N PHE A 252 -13.05 1.41 9.21
CA PHE A 252 -13.00 1.01 10.61
C PHE A 252 -12.19 -0.28 10.66
N ASN A 253 -11.08 -0.27 11.38
CA ASN A 253 -10.18 -1.39 11.50
C ASN A 253 -10.33 -1.98 12.90
N SER A 254 -10.41 -3.31 12.97
CA SER A 254 -10.48 -4.06 14.23
C SER A 254 -9.34 -5.07 14.30
N PRO A 255 -8.80 -5.36 15.48
CA PRO A 255 -7.83 -6.43 15.63
C PRO A 255 -8.42 -7.78 15.16
N LEU A 256 -7.71 -8.45 14.25
CA LEU A 256 -8.12 -9.75 13.73
C LEU A 256 -7.45 -10.88 14.54
N ASN A 257 -8.21 -11.91 14.87
CA ASN A 257 -7.70 -13.10 15.58
C ASN A 257 -7.02 -12.78 16.93
N MET A 258 -7.53 -11.79 17.66
CA MET A 258 -7.04 -11.48 18.99
C MET A 258 -7.50 -12.57 19.97
N PRO A 259 -6.59 -13.34 20.60
CA PRO A 259 -6.98 -14.37 21.55
C PRO A 259 -7.48 -13.76 22.85
N HIS A 260 -8.37 -14.44 23.54
CA HIS A 260 -8.69 -14.13 24.93
C HIS A 260 -7.61 -14.65 25.86
N MET A 261 -7.26 -13.87 26.86
CA MET A 261 -6.39 -14.31 27.93
C MET A 261 -7.13 -15.28 28.84
N ALA A 262 -6.38 -16.16 29.49
CA ALA A 262 -6.94 -17.00 30.54
C ALA A 262 -7.54 -16.12 31.65
N ASP A 263 -8.65 -16.53 32.21
CA ASP A 263 -9.20 -15.85 33.41
C ASP A 263 -8.25 -15.98 34.59
N SER A 264 -8.36 -15.09 35.56
CA SER A 264 -7.44 -14.98 36.69
C SER A 264 -7.40 -16.22 37.57
N TYR A 265 -8.52 -16.96 37.70
CA TYR A 265 -8.55 -18.20 38.50
C TYR A 265 -7.81 -19.33 37.79
N SER A 266 -8.11 -19.58 36.52
CA SER A 266 -7.43 -20.57 35.70
C SER A 266 -5.92 -20.30 35.61
N PHE A 267 -5.56 -19.01 35.45
CA PHE A 267 -4.16 -18.56 35.46
C PHE A 267 -3.48 -18.85 36.80
N ALA A 268 -4.11 -18.52 37.94
CA ALA A 268 -3.56 -18.75 39.27
C ALA A 268 -3.32 -20.24 39.57
N LEU A 269 -4.27 -21.11 39.14
CA LEU A 269 -4.10 -22.57 39.24
C LEU A 269 -2.91 -23.05 38.40
N ALA A 270 -2.82 -22.59 37.15
CA ALA A 270 -1.71 -22.98 36.25
C ALA A 270 -0.35 -22.58 36.79
N ILE A 271 -0.23 -21.39 37.39
CA ILE A 271 1.01 -20.94 38.06
C ILE A 271 1.32 -21.82 39.28
N ASN A 272 0.32 -22.13 40.10
CA ASN A 272 0.54 -23.02 41.25
C ASN A 272 1.00 -24.40 40.80
N ASP A 273 0.38 -24.98 39.78
CA ASP A 273 0.76 -26.29 39.23
C ASP A 273 2.18 -26.26 38.66
N GLN A 274 2.54 -25.19 37.94
CA GLN A 274 3.90 -25.00 37.40
C GLN A 274 4.94 -24.98 38.53
N LEU A 275 4.70 -24.22 39.59
CA LEU A 275 5.62 -24.08 40.71
C LEU A 275 5.73 -25.40 41.49
N THR A 276 4.60 -26.05 41.76
CA THR A 276 4.57 -27.34 42.49
C THR A 276 5.29 -28.43 41.70
N ASN A 277 5.05 -28.54 40.40
CA ASN A 277 5.76 -29.45 39.52
C ASN A 277 7.27 -29.18 39.45
N GLY A 278 7.67 -27.90 39.63
CA GLY A 278 9.05 -27.48 39.76
C GLY A 278 9.65 -27.65 41.17
N GLY A 279 8.94 -28.26 42.12
CA GLY A 279 9.38 -28.45 43.49
C GLY A 279 9.35 -27.19 44.35
N GLN A 280 8.60 -26.16 43.95
CA GLN A 280 8.41 -24.90 44.67
C GLN A 280 7.05 -24.87 45.40
N SER A 281 6.91 -23.96 46.35
CA SER A 281 5.62 -23.70 47.00
C SER A 281 4.65 -22.99 46.04
N PRO A 282 3.34 -23.25 46.15
CA PRO A 282 2.31 -22.51 45.41
C PRO A 282 2.43 -21.00 45.65
N MET A 283 2.19 -20.20 44.60
CA MET A 283 2.18 -18.73 44.69
C MET A 283 0.88 -18.19 45.27
N TYR A 284 -0.23 -18.84 44.95
CA TYR A 284 -1.56 -18.45 45.40
C TYR A 284 -2.05 -19.45 46.47
N SER A 285 -2.28 -18.96 47.69
CA SER A 285 -2.89 -19.78 48.75
C SER A 285 -4.35 -20.11 48.42
N GLU A 286 -4.92 -21.12 49.06
CA GLU A 286 -6.36 -21.48 48.91
C GLU A 286 -7.26 -20.28 49.22
N LYS A 287 -6.92 -19.47 50.24
CA LYS A 287 -7.61 -18.25 50.60
C LYS A 287 -7.57 -17.26 49.43
N LYS A 288 -6.42 -17.10 48.77
CA LYS A 288 -6.24 -16.19 47.64
C LYS A 288 -7.02 -16.67 46.42
N LEU A 289 -6.99 -17.95 46.12
CA LEU A 289 -7.80 -18.57 45.05
C LEU A 289 -9.29 -18.29 45.28
N GLN A 290 -9.77 -18.42 46.54
CA GLN A 290 -11.16 -18.11 46.87
C GLN A 290 -11.48 -16.63 46.69
N GLN A 291 -10.54 -15.72 47.04
CA GLN A 291 -10.71 -14.29 46.80
C GLN A 291 -10.78 -13.92 45.30
N ILE A 292 -10.01 -14.62 44.46
CA ILE A 292 -10.10 -14.46 42.99
C ILE A 292 -11.49 -14.86 42.49
N LEU A 293 -12.01 -16.01 42.93
CA LEU A 293 -13.36 -16.47 42.58
C LEU A 293 -14.44 -15.51 43.07
N ASP A 294 -14.31 -15.02 44.31
CA ASP A 294 -15.29 -14.07 44.88
C ASP A 294 -15.30 -12.76 44.10
N TYR A 295 -14.16 -12.27 43.64
CA TYR A 295 -14.07 -11.11 42.76
C TYR A 295 -14.70 -11.38 41.38
N GLN A 296 -14.34 -12.48 40.74
CA GLN A 296 -14.89 -12.87 39.42
C GLN A 296 -16.42 -13.03 39.45
N HIS A 297 -16.96 -13.52 40.54
CA HIS A 297 -18.41 -13.71 40.73
C HIS A 297 -19.12 -12.47 41.29
N GLY A 298 -18.41 -11.33 41.45
CA GLY A 298 -18.99 -10.09 41.98
C GLY A 298 -19.38 -10.14 43.47
N LYS A 299 -18.89 -11.14 44.23
CA LYS A 299 -19.14 -11.26 45.68
C LYS A 299 -18.21 -10.36 46.49
N SER A 300 -17.10 -9.91 45.91
CA SER A 300 -16.15 -8.99 46.52
C SER A 300 -15.81 -7.88 45.52
N THR A 301 -15.67 -6.67 46.02
CA THR A 301 -15.16 -5.51 45.27
C THR A 301 -13.68 -5.21 45.56
N GLN A 302 -13.11 -5.91 46.55
CA GLN A 302 -11.69 -5.77 46.89
C GLN A 302 -10.83 -6.61 45.95
N TYR A 303 -9.93 -5.96 45.25
CA TYR A 303 -9.07 -6.56 44.22
C TYR A 303 -7.58 -6.29 44.37
N MET A 304 -7.20 -5.37 45.29
CA MET A 304 -5.80 -5.07 45.62
C MET A 304 -5.62 -4.89 47.11
N TRP A 305 -4.39 -5.12 47.57
CA TRP A 305 -3.95 -4.94 48.96
C TRP A 305 -2.65 -4.14 48.97
N ALA A 306 -2.50 -3.30 49.98
CA ALA A 306 -1.26 -2.58 50.21
C ALA A 306 -0.15 -3.53 50.65
N THR A 307 1.05 -3.34 50.11
CA THR A 307 2.27 -4.00 50.56
C THR A 307 2.80 -3.36 51.85
N ASP A 308 3.70 -4.04 52.55
CA ASP A 308 4.37 -3.48 53.74
C ASP A 308 5.12 -2.16 53.44
N ALA A 309 5.56 -1.98 52.20
CA ALA A 309 6.18 -0.74 51.73
C ALA A 309 5.16 0.38 51.40
N GLY A 310 3.87 0.18 51.66
CA GLY A 310 2.82 1.14 51.34
C GLY A 310 2.56 1.33 49.86
N ARG A 311 2.84 0.32 49.02
CA ARG A 311 2.61 0.34 47.58
C ARG A 311 1.51 -0.64 47.19
N TRP A 312 0.94 -0.45 46.01
CA TRP A 312 -0.02 -1.38 45.42
C TRP A 312 0.64 -2.52 44.60
N ASN A 313 1.98 -2.51 44.49
CA ASN A 313 2.74 -3.52 43.75
C ASN A 313 3.06 -4.75 44.60
N ALA A 314 2.32 -5.84 44.39
CA ALA A 314 2.50 -7.10 45.11
C ALA A 314 3.77 -7.87 44.72
N PHE A 315 4.35 -7.62 43.54
CA PHE A 315 5.48 -8.39 43.02
C PHE A 315 6.79 -8.11 43.75
N ASP A 316 6.89 -6.93 44.33
CA ASP A 316 8.08 -6.48 45.09
C ASP A 316 7.97 -6.85 46.59
N ASP A 317 6.87 -7.49 47.02
CA ASP A 317 6.65 -7.79 48.44
C ASP A 317 7.11 -9.22 48.78
N PRO A 318 7.91 -9.40 49.86
CA PRO A 318 8.28 -10.73 50.34
C PRO A 318 7.10 -11.63 50.69
N ASN A 319 5.98 -11.05 51.15
CA ASN A 319 4.73 -11.72 51.52
C ASN A 319 3.72 -11.69 50.39
N ARG A 320 4.16 -11.69 49.13
CA ARG A 320 3.34 -11.51 47.94
C ARG A 320 2.11 -12.44 47.85
N GLN A 321 2.15 -13.61 48.48
CA GLN A 321 1.00 -14.54 48.51
C GLN A 321 -0.27 -13.90 49.08
N ASP A 322 -0.14 -13.01 50.07
CA ASP A 322 -1.28 -12.38 50.74
C ASP A 322 -1.70 -11.06 50.08
N VAL A 323 -0.77 -10.39 49.39
CA VAL A 323 -1.03 -9.07 48.78
C VAL A 323 -1.23 -9.12 47.26
N MET A 324 -1.10 -10.32 46.63
CA MET A 324 -1.37 -10.46 45.20
C MET A 324 -2.77 -9.95 44.83
N PRO A 325 -2.89 -9.21 43.73
CA PRO A 325 -4.19 -8.72 43.26
C PRO A 325 -5.09 -9.88 42.78
N THR A 326 -6.38 -9.62 42.71
CA THR A 326 -7.40 -10.63 42.34
C THR A 326 -8.31 -10.15 41.22
N ALA A 327 -7.90 -9.14 40.47
CA ALA A 327 -8.66 -8.66 39.31
C ALA A 327 -8.80 -9.76 38.23
N ASN A 328 -9.58 -9.49 37.22
CA ASN A 328 -9.73 -10.37 36.06
C ASN A 328 -9.70 -9.55 34.77
N THR A 329 -8.48 -9.21 34.34
CA THR A 329 -8.22 -8.30 33.23
C THR A 329 -7.78 -9.08 32.00
N ASP A 330 -8.49 -8.93 30.89
CA ASP A 330 -8.02 -9.37 29.56
C ASP A 330 -7.19 -8.25 28.94
N TRP A 331 -5.87 -8.29 29.17
CA TRP A 331 -4.94 -7.23 28.77
C TRP A 331 -4.85 -7.02 27.27
N LEU A 332 -5.08 -8.03 26.44
CA LEU A 332 -5.10 -7.86 24.99
C LEU A 332 -6.31 -7.00 24.59
N HIS A 333 -7.49 -7.31 25.10
CA HIS A 333 -8.69 -6.52 24.84
C HIS A 333 -8.71 -5.18 25.57
N GLU A 334 -7.95 -5.03 26.65
CA GLU A 334 -7.78 -3.76 27.36
C GLU A 334 -6.90 -2.78 26.58
N LEU A 335 -5.77 -3.24 26.03
CA LEU A 335 -4.76 -2.37 25.42
C LEU A 335 -4.96 -2.15 23.91
N PHE A 336 -5.62 -3.10 23.23
CA PHE A 336 -5.89 -2.99 21.79
C PHE A 336 -7.38 -2.84 21.50
N GLY A 337 -7.70 -2.12 20.47
CA GLY A 337 -9.08 -1.85 20.08
C GLY A 337 -9.20 -1.44 18.61
N ASP A 338 -10.39 -0.93 18.30
CA ASP A 338 -10.72 -0.46 16.96
C ASP A 338 -10.03 0.86 16.64
N SER A 339 -9.76 1.08 15.37
CA SER A 339 -9.22 2.34 14.88
C SER A 339 -9.98 2.85 13.65
N PHE A 340 -9.83 4.14 13.39
CA PHE A 340 -10.42 4.80 12.25
C PHE A 340 -9.34 5.26 11.28
N THR A 341 -9.62 5.08 9.98
CA THR A 341 -8.75 5.52 8.90
C THR A 341 -9.58 6.30 7.88
N GLN A 342 -9.05 7.44 7.44
CA GLN A 342 -9.64 8.22 6.36
C GLN A 342 -8.61 8.47 5.26
N GLU A 343 -9.08 8.44 4.02
CA GLU A 343 -8.25 8.69 2.85
C GLU A 343 -9.00 9.56 1.85
N HIS A 344 -8.33 10.58 1.34
CA HIS A 344 -8.87 11.51 0.35
C HIS A 344 -7.89 11.60 -0.81
N SER A 345 -8.38 11.40 -2.02
CA SER A 345 -7.58 11.45 -3.25
C SER A 345 -8.28 12.29 -4.29
N ILE A 346 -7.58 13.27 -4.83
CA ILE A 346 -8.04 14.08 -5.95
C ILE A 346 -7.07 13.93 -7.10
N SER A 347 -7.59 13.77 -8.31
CA SER A 347 -6.76 13.76 -9.51
C SER A 347 -7.39 14.55 -10.64
N VAL A 348 -6.53 15.13 -11.46
CA VAL A 348 -6.90 15.88 -12.65
C VAL A 348 -6.08 15.36 -13.82
N ASN A 349 -6.73 15.03 -14.90
CA ASN A 349 -6.06 14.62 -16.12
C ASN A 349 -6.70 15.32 -17.32
N GLY A 350 -5.90 15.63 -18.34
CA GLY A 350 -6.37 16.28 -19.55
C GLY A 350 -5.22 16.63 -20.48
N GLY A 351 -5.54 17.35 -21.55
CA GLY A 351 -4.53 17.84 -22.48
C GLY A 351 -5.03 17.96 -23.90
N THR A 352 -4.11 18.27 -24.77
CA THR A 352 -4.27 18.31 -26.22
C THR A 352 -3.51 17.13 -26.84
N ASP A 353 -3.57 17.01 -28.16
CA ASP A 353 -2.76 15.99 -28.87
C ASP A 353 -1.26 16.28 -28.79
N VAL A 354 -0.87 17.52 -28.46
CA VAL A 354 0.52 17.94 -28.33
C VAL A 354 1.02 17.84 -26.90
N MET A 355 0.17 18.08 -25.90
CA MET A 355 0.58 18.08 -24.49
C MET A 355 -0.50 17.49 -23.61
N GLN A 356 -0.15 16.49 -22.82
CA GLN A 356 -1.02 15.84 -21.85
C GLN A 356 -0.45 15.97 -20.45
N TYR A 357 -1.33 16.08 -19.46
CA TYR A 357 -0.94 16.18 -18.06
C TYR A 357 -1.79 15.29 -17.16
N TYR A 358 -1.17 14.83 -16.09
CA TYR A 358 -1.80 14.15 -14.95
C TYR A 358 -1.28 14.76 -13.66
N MET A 359 -2.18 15.10 -12.75
CA MET A 359 -1.83 15.58 -11.41
C MET A 359 -2.71 14.87 -10.40
N SER A 360 -2.16 14.48 -9.26
CA SER A 360 -2.91 13.93 -8.14
C SER A 360 -2.36 14.42 -6.82
N ALA A 361 -3.25 14.51 -5.82
CA ALA A 361 -2.90 14.70 -4.42
C ALA A 361 -3.69 13.70 -3.57
N ASN A 362 -3.03 13.10 -2.59
CA ASN A 362 -3.63 12.13 -1.67
C ASN A 362 -3.24 12.48 -0.23
N TYR A 363 -4.21 12.36 0.66
CA TYR A 363 -4.06 12.42 2.10
C TYR A 363 -4.64 11.15 2.72
N LEU A 364 -3.84 10.47 3.53
CA LEU A 364 -4.23 9.33 4.36
C LEU A 364 -3.94 9.67 5.80
N ASP A 365 -4.91 9.41 6.68
CA ASP A 365 -4.79 9.51 8.13
C ASP A 365 -5.27 8.20 8.73
N GLU A 366 -4.37 7.45 9.34
CA GLU A 366 -4.57 6.09 9.81
C GLU A 366 -4.24 5.97 11.28
N GLY A 367 -5.25 5.70 12.10
CA GLY A 367 -5.09 5.40 13.52
C GLY A 367 -4.58 3.99 13.76
N GLY A 368 -3.75 3.83 14.77
CA GLY A 368 -3.28 2.52 15.22
C GLY A 368 -4.29 1.81 16.12
N LEU A 369 -3.95 0.59 16.52
CA LEU A 369 -4.83 -0.27 17.31
C LEU A 369 -4.64 -0.09 18.83
N LEU A 370 -3.69 0.73 19.29
CA LEU A 370 -3.48 0.99 20.70
C LEU A 370 -4.58 1.89 21.26
N LYS A 371 -5.21 1.48 22.35
CA LYS A 371 -6.19 2.30 23.07
C LYS A 371 -5.57 3.40 23.92
N TYR A 372 -4.30 3.28 24.24
CA TYR A 372 -3.56 4.21 25.10
C TYR A 372 -2.32 4.72 24.39
N GLY A 373 -2.06 6.02 24.50
CA GLY A 373 -0.83 6.65 24.03
C GLY A 373 -0.82 7.05 22.57
N ASP A 374 -1.96 7.02 21.88
CA ASP A 374 -2.18 7.52 20.51
C ASP A 374 -1.06 7.15 19.52
N ASP A 375 -1.24 6.09 18.78
CA ASP A 375 -0.40 5.77 17.63
C ASP A 375 -1.12 6.06 16.31
N GLY A 376 -0.38 6.59 15.34
CA GLY A 376 -0.99 6.99 14.07
C GLY A 376 0.04 7.22 12.97
N ARG A 377 -0.44 7.12 11.73
CA ARG A 377 0.34 7.38 10.52
C ARG A 377 -0.42 8.32 9.59
N GLN A 378 0.25 9.37 9.14
CA GLN A 378 -0.27 10.27 8.11
C GLN A 378 0.60 10.17 6.87
N ARG A 379 -0.03 10.13 5.69
CA ARG A 379 0.66 10.13 4.40
C ARG A 379 0.13 11.25 3.52
N TYR A 380 1.03 12.05 3.00
CA TYR A 380 0.75 13.09 2.01
C TYR A 380 1.48 12.72 0.74
N SER A 381 0.76 12.57 -0.37
CA SER A 381 1.36 12.24 -1.66
C SER A 381 0.93 13.25 -2.72
N PHE A 382 1.86 13.58 -3.59
CA PHE A 382 1.62 14.40 -4.78
C PHE A 382 2.32 13.77 -5.98
N THR A 383 1.59 13.64 -7.09
CA THR A 383 2.13 13.19 -8.38
C THR A 383 1.80 14.22 -9.45
N GLY A 384 2.78 14.63 -10.21
CA GLY A 384 2.63 15.50 -11.38
C GLY A 384 3.35 14.92 -12.57
N LYS A 385 2.69 14.82 -13.72
CA LYS A 385 3.25 14.36 -14.99
C LYS A 385 2.81 15.25 -16.13
N ILE A 386 3.75 15.58 -17.01
CA ILE A 386 3.52 16.31 -18.26
C ILE A 386 4.27 15.57 -19.37
N ASN A 387 3.58 15.28 -20.46
CA ASN A 387 4.19 14.74 -21.68
C ASN A 387 3.87 15.72 -22.83
N ALA A 388 4.86 16.06 -23.63
CA ALA A 388 4.73 16.98 -24.74
C ALA A 388 5.40 16.45 -26.00
N ASP A 389 4.70 16.47 -27.12
CA ASP A 389 5.18 16.16 -28.46
C ASP A 389 5.73 17.44 -29.07
N LEU A 390 7.03 17.75 -28.80
CA LEU A 390 7.67 18.99 -29.26
C LEU A 390 7.91 19.01 -30.76
N ALA A 391 8.13 17.85 -31.35
CA ALA A 391 8.26 17.65 -32.79
C ALA A 391 7.80 16.21 -33.14
N LYS A 392 7.55 15.94 -34.42
CA LYS A 392 7.19 14.58 -34.88
C LYS A 392 8.19 13.49 -34.47
N TRP A 393 9.44 13.89 -34.27
CA TRP A 393 10.55 13.01 -33.91
C TRP A 393 11.00 13.15 -32.45
N LEU A 394 10.42 14.07 -31.64
CA LEU A 394 10.84 14.38 -30.28
C LEU A 394 9.65 14.51 -29.33
N LYS A 395 9.57 13.62 -28.34
CA LYS A 395 8.65 13.73 -27.21
C LYS A 395 9.46 13.95 -25.93
N VAL A 396 8.95 14.81 -25.06
CA VAL A 396 9.56 15.13 -23.76
C VAL A 396 8.55 14.85 -22.66
N GLY A 397 8.95 14.09 -21.67
CA GLY A 397 8.18 13.81 -20.48
C GLY A 397 8.87 14.34 -19.22
N TYR A 398 8.13 14.93 -18.31
CA TYR A 398 8.60 15.26 -16.98
C TYR A 398 7.61 14.73 -15.94
N SER A 399 8.14 14.07 -14.91
CA SER A 399 7.34 13.62 -13.78
C SER A 399 8.00 13.98 -12.46
N VAL A 400 7.17 14.33 -11.48
CA VAL A 400 7.56 14.54 -10.09
C VAL A 400 6.60 13.77 -9.19
N ARG A 401 7.15 13.10 -8.19
CA ARG A 401 6.40 12.47 -7.10
C ARG A 401 6.99 12.94 -5.78
N PHE A 402 6.12 13.42 -4.92
CA PHE A 402 6.43 13.73 -3.52
C PHE A 402 5.60 12.82 -2.64
N ASN A 403 6.23 12.29 -1.61
CA ASN A 403 5.55 11.51 -0.59
C ASN A 403 6.15 11.85 0.77
N ARG A 404 5.28 12.20 1.72
CA ARG A 404 5.61 12.37 3.14
C ARG A 404 4.84 11.35 3.94
N ILE A 405 5.53 10.65 4.83
CA ILE A 405 4.93 9.77 5.83
C ILE A 405 5.37 10.28 7.20
N ASP A 406 4.40 10.71 7.98
CA ASP A 406 4.57 11.05 9.38
C ASP A 406 4.01 9.89 10.22
N TYR A 407 4.79 9.40 11.16
CA TYR A 407 4.39 8.36 12.10
C TYR A 407 4.66 8.82 13.52
N SER A 408 3.71 8.58 14.42
CA SER A 408 3.81 8.91 15.84
C SER A 408 3.29 7.76 16.69
N SER A 409 4.01 7.42 17.76
CA SER A 409 3.58 6.38 18.71
C SER A 409 4.28 6.57 20.07
N PRO A 410 3.81 5.89 21.13
CA PRO A 410 4.55 5.82 22.40
C PRO A 410 5.96 5.26 22.19
N SER A 411 6.98 5.89 22.77
CA SER A 411 8.35 5.41 22.67
C SER A 411 8.54 4.04 23.32
N PHE A 412 7.77 3.73 24.36
CA PHE A 412 7.77 2.43 25.03
C PHE A 412 7.37 1.29 24.07
N ALA A 413 6.36 1.52 23.23
CA ALA A 413 5.85 0.51 22.32
C ALA A 413 6.64 0.41 20.99
N SER A 414 7.26 1.50 20.52
CA SER A 414 7.72 1.59 19.13
C SER A 414 9.12 2.09 18.91
N ALA A 415 9.82 2.57 19.93
CA ALA A 415 11.18 3.10 19.78
C ALA A 415 12.25 2.01 19.75
N GLY A 416 13.03 1.98 18.69
CA GLY A 416 14.14 1.04 18.48
C GLY A 416 13.75 -0.18 17.65
N GLU A 417 14.72 -1.04 17.38
CA GLU A 417 14.51 -2.26 16.60
C GLU A 417 13.63 -3.27 17.34
N ASN A 418 12.57 -3.74 16.68
CA ASN A 418 11.64 -4.76 17.17
C ASN A 418 10.89 -4.41 18.48
N LYS A 419 10.73 -3.12 18.81
CA LYS A 419 10.01 -2.73 20.03
C LYS A 419 8.53 -3.08 19.97
N GLU A 420 7.89 -2.95 18.82
CA GLU A 420 6.50 -3.34 18.61
C GLU A 420 6.28 -4.82 18.91
N ASN A 421 7.17 -5.68 18.44
CA ASN A 421 7.15 -7.12 18.73
C ASN A 421 7.31 -7.40 20.23
N VAL A 422 8.26 -6.71 20.86
CA VAL A 422 8.52 -6.87 22.29
C VAL A 422 7.30 -6.45 23.09
N PHE A 423 6.67 -5.31 22.74
CA PHE A 423 5.49 -4.83 23.43
C PHE A 423 4.32 -5.82 23.32
N TYR A 424 3.98 -6.28 22.10
CA TYR A 424 2.92 -7.27 21.90
C TYR A 424 3.19 -8.58 22.65
N PHE A 425 4.41 -9.07 22.58
CA PHE A 425 4.84 -10.26 23.28
C PHE A 425 4.73 -10.11 24.81
N ASP A 426 5.11 -8.95 25.35
CA ASP A 426 5.00 -8.66 26.77
C ASP A 426 3.52 -8.64 27.21
N VAL A 427 2.64 -8.00 26.42
CA VAL A 427 1.19 -7.96 26.73
C VAL A 427 0.58 -9.36 26.77
N CYS A 428 0.96 -10.24 25.86
CA CYS A 428 0.52 -11.65 25.87
C CYS A 428 0.91 -12.41 27.17
N ARG A 429 1.85 -11.87 27.94
CA ARG A 429 2.37 -12.45 29.18
C ARG A 429 1.93 -11.69 30.44
N TYR A 430 1.11 -10.66 30.29
CA TYR A 430 0.59 -9.92 31.44
C TYR A 430 -0.34 -10.82 32.27
N TRP A 431 -0.31 -10.59 33.55
CA TRP A 431 -1.06 -11.41 34.48
C TRP A 431 -2.49 -10.90 34.62
N PRO A 432 -3.50 -11.73 34.36
CA PRO A 432 -4.91 -11.29 34.42
C PRO A 432 -5.36 -10.87 35.82
N VAL A 433 -4.67 -11.27 36.85
CA VAL A 433 -4.96 -10.84 38.23
C VAL A 433 -4.60 -9.37 38.49
N ILE A 434 -3.82 -8.72 37.61
CA ILE A 434 -3.44 -7.31 37.75
C ILE A 434 -4.60 -6.46 37.29
N PRO A 435 -5.08 -5.48 38.09
CA PRO A 435 -6.12 -4.56 37.68
C PRO A 435 -5.56 -3.42 36.84
N VAL A 436 -6.44 -2.79 36.05
CA VAL A 436 -6.12 -1.61 35.25
C VAL A 436 -5.80 -0.40 36.16
N VAL A 437 -6.62 -0.20 37.18
CA VAL A 437 -6.50 0.91 38.14
C VAL A 437 -6.36 0.36 39.57
N ASP A 438 -5.68 1.14 40.40
CA ASP A 438 -5.56 0.89 41.83
C ASP A 438 -6.81 1.40 42.61
N PRO A 439 -6.96 1.11 43.91
CA PRO A 439 -8.07 1.60 44.72
C PRO A 439 -8.16 3.13 44.85
N ASN A 440 -7.12 3.86 44.53
CA ASN A 440 -7.09 5.32 44.48
C ASN A 440 -7.55 5.89 43.12
N GLY A 441 -7.79 5.01 42.13
CA GLY A 441 -8.20 5.38 40.77
C GLY A 441 -7.07 5.73 39.81
N PHE A 442 -5.79 5.45 40.16
CA PHE A 442 -4.66 5.61 39.29
C PHE A 442 -4.36 4.32 38.54
N TYR A 443 -3.77 4.40 37.35
CA TYR A 443 -3.27 3.20 36.66
C TYR A 443 -2.23 2.47 37.50
N THR A 444 -2.29 1.15 37.49
CA THR A 444 -1.31 0.34 38.24
C THR A 444 0.07 0.39 37.57
N ALA A 445 1.10 0.25 38.38
CA ALA A 445 2.49 0.23 37.89
C ALA A 445 2.72 -0.90 36.85
N GLU A 446 2.07 -2.04 37.06
CA GLU A 446 2.19 -3.25 36.26
C GLU A 446 1.40 -3.19 34.94
N SER A 447 0.37 -2.32 34.86
CA SER A 447 -0.48 -2.19 33.65
C SER A 447 0.27 -1.66 32.43
N LYS A 448 1.42 -1.01 32.66
CA LYS A 448 2.21 -0.34 31.63
C LYS A 448 1.49 0.83 30.92
N ILE A 449 0.26 1.16 31.30
CA ILE A 449 -0.51 2.24 30.68
C ILE A 449 0.21 3.59 30.85
N TYR A 450 0.76 3.87 32.04
CA TYR A 450 1.57 5.08 32.23
C TYR A 450 2.78 5.15 31.29
N GLN A 451 3.39 4.00 30.97
CA GLN A 451 4.52 3.96 30.03
C GLN A 451 4.06 4.31 28.60
N LEU A 452 2.83 3.95 28.22
CA LEU A 452 2.24 4.29 26.93
C LEU A 452 1.83 5.78 26.87
N THR A 453 1.24 6.32 27.95
CA THR A 453 0.67 7.67 27.95
C THR A 453 1.70 8.75 28.33
N GLU A 454 2.63 8.46 29.22
CA GLU A 454 3.56 9.43 29.82
C GLU A 454 5.03 9.11 29.53
N GLY A 455 5.33 7.92 28.98
CA GLY A 455 6.70 7.42 28.82
C GLY A 455 7.50 8.10 27.71
N GLY A 456 6.91 9.04 26.98
CA GLY A 456 7.54 9.75 25.86
C GLY A 456 7.02 9.31 24.48
N ARG A 457 7.52 9.96 23.43
CA ARG A 457 7.04 9.79 22.05
C ARG A 457 8.17 9.34 21.12
N TYR A 458 7.77 8.57 20.11
CA TYR A 458 8.58 8.24 18.94
C TYR A 458 7.88 8.82 17.70
N ASN A 459 8.47 9.83 17.13
CA ASN A 459 7.94 10.51 15.95
C ASN A 459 8.94 10.37 14.79
N THR A 460 8.44 10.03 13.60
CA THR A 460 9.25 10.02 12.39
C THR A 460 8.57 10.78 11.27
N GLN A 461 9.36 11.44 10.46
CA GLN A 461 8.96 12.07 9.20
C GLN A 461 9.87 11.54 8.11
N ASN A 462 9.27 10.95 7.07
CA ASN A 462 10.00 10.45 5.91
C ASN A 462 9.51 11.14 4.63
N ASP A 463 10.37 11.96 4.03
CA ASP A 463 10.09 12.72 2.82
C ASP A 463 10.84 12.12 1.63
N VAL A 464 10.12 11.73 0.60
CA VAL A 464 10.70 11.23 -0.66
C VAL A 464 10.27 12.13 -1.82
N VAL A 465 11.24 12.68 -2.54
CA VAL A 465 11.03 13.40 -3.79
C VAL A 465 11.69 12.62 -4.92
N ALA A 466 10.91 12.21 -5.91
CA ALA A 466 11.39 11.53 -7.09
C ALA A 466 11.05 12.34 -8.34
N GLN A 467 12.03 12.57 -9.21
CA GLN A 467 11.89 13.33 -10.43
C GLN A 467 12.47 12.55 -11.61
N GLN A 468 11.79 12.62 -12.74
CA GLN A 468 12.24 12.00 -13.98
C GLN A 468 12.06 12.99 -15.14
N LEU A 469 13.09 13.14 -15.92
CA LEU A 469 13.05 13.83 -17.21
C LEU A 469 13.34 12.79 -18.30
N GLN A 470 12.42 12.64 -19.25
CA GLN A 470 12.49 11.65 -20.32
C GLN A 470 12.46 12.33 -21.68
N PHE A 471 13.35 11.91 -22.58
CA PHE A 471 13.33 12.25 -23.99
C PHE A 471 13.13 10.99 -24.80
N LEU A 472 12.12 10.98 -25.67
CA LEU A 472 11.92 9.94 -26.67
C LEU A 472 12.17 10.54 -28.05
N ILE A 473 13.18 10.03 -28.73
CA ILE A 473 13.68 10.54 -30.01
C ILE A 473 13.45 9.45 -31.06
N GLU A 474 12.63 9.75 -32.08
CA GLU A 474 12.32 8.84 -33.20
C GLU A 474 12.66 9.54 -34.53
N PRO A 475 13.96 9.59 -34.92
CA PRO A 475 14.41 10.34 -36.10
C PRO A 475 13.92 9.73 -37.40
N ILE A 476 13.77 8.41 -37.43
CA ILE A 476 13.15 7.65 -38.53
C ILE A 476 12.21 6.60 -37.93
N LYS A 477 11.20 6.18 -38.69
CA LYS A 477 10.21 5.19 -38.27
C LYS A 477 10.88 3.93 -37.72
N ASN A 478 10.38 3.45 -36.57
CA ASN A 478 10.84 2.23 -35.87
C ASN A 478 12.23 2.34 -35.21
N TRP A 479 12.92 3.47 -35.27
CA TRP A 479 14.15 3.71 -34.53
C TRP A 479 13.89 4.67 -33.38
N LYS A 480 13.85 4.16 -32.15
CA LYS A 480 13.58 4.93 -30.95
C LYS A 480 14.79 4.98 -30.04
N THR A 481 15.15 6.17 -29.62
CA THR A 481 16.16 6.39 -28.58
C THR A 481 15.49 7.05 -27.39
N THR A 482 15.63 6.44 -26.21
CA THR A 482 15.11 6.96 -24.95
C THR A 482 16.26 7.39 -24.07
N ILE A 483 16.15 8.60 -23.52
CA ILE A 483 17.06 9.13 -22.51
C ILE A 483 16.22 9.43 -21.28
N GLU A 484 16.59 8.86 -20.13
CA GLU A 484 15.92 9.09 -18.86
C GLU A 484 16.92 9.59 -17.83
N LEU A 485 16.59 10.69 -17.20
CA LEU A 485 17.36 11.26 -16.10
C LEU A 485 16.50 11.16 -14.84
N ASN A 486 16.82 10.23 -13.97
CA ASN A 486 16.10 9.92 -12.75
C ASN A 486 16.86 10.47 -11.54
N TYR A 487 16.17 11.20 -10.68
CA TYR A 487 16.71 11.71 -9.43
C TYR A 487 15.74 11.49 -8.28
N ARG A 488 16.23 10.91 -7.18
CA ARG A 488 15.46 10.70 -5.95
C ARG A 488 16.23 11.21 -4.75
N SER A 489 15.58 12.03 -3.94
CA SER A 489 16.03 12.40 -2.60
C SER A 489 15.13 11.80 -1.56
N ASN A 490 15.73 11.28 -0.49
CA ASN A 490 15.02 10.82 0.69
C ASN A 490 15.59 11.55 1.91
N TYR A 491 14.68 12.11 2.74
CA TYR A 491 14.98 12.75 4.01
C TYR A 491 14.17 12.05 5.08
N ASN A 492 14.84 11.57 6.11
CA ASN A 492 14.19 10.97 7.27
C ASN A 492 14.65 11.71 8.53
N PHE A 493 13.68 12.13 9.33
CA PHE A 493 13.91 12.70 10.64
C PHE A 493 13.16 11.86 11.66
N SER A 494 13.80 11.53 12.77
CA SER A 494 13.09 10.94 13.90
C SER A 494 13.49 11.59 15.20
N HIS A 495 12.48 11.80 16.02
CA HIS A 495 12.58 12.22 17.40
C HIS A 495 12.14 11.08 18.31
N THR A 496 12.92 10.77 19.31
CA THR A 496 12.54 9.82 20.36
C THR A 496 12.86 10.43 21.71
N ASP A 497 11.86 10.55 22.55
CA ASP A 497 12.08 10.88 23.95
C ASP A 497 11.61 9.75 24.88
N TYR A 498 12.25 9.65 26.00
CA TYR A 498 11.90 8.78 27.11
C TYR A 498 11.74 9.64 28.35
N GLN A 499 10.50 9.73 28.85
CA GLN A 499 10.16 10.44 30.06
C GLN A 499 10.22 9.50 31.27
N THR A 500 10.61 10.01 32.44
CA THR A 500 10.49 9.24 33.68
C THR A 500 9.03 9.03 34.00
N VAL A 501 8.64 7.78 34.18
CA VAL A 501 7.25 7.39 34.42
C VAL A 501 7.05 7.12 35.90
N TYR A 502 5.96 7.64 36.44
CA TYR A 502 5.60 7.54 37.85
C TYR A 502 4.30 6.74 38.02
N ALA A 503 4.27 5.94 39.08
CA ALA A 503 3.04 5.41 39.67
C ALA A 503 2.85 6.01 41.06
N TYR A 504 1.74 5.70 41.70
CA TYR A 504 1.40 6.31 43.00
C TYR A 504 1.27 5.24 44.09
N ASP A 505 1.77 5.56 45.29
CA ASP A 505 1.64 4.72 46.47
C ASP A 505 0.23 4.82 47.10
N VAL A 506 -0.02 4.11 48.20
CA VAL A 506 -1.30 4.11 48.90
C VAL A 506 -1.71 5.52 49.43
N ASN A 507 -0.72 6.39 49.66
CA ASN A 507 -0.88 7.77 50.11
C ASN A 507 -0.90 8.78 48.94
N LYS A 508 -0.92 8.29 47.71
CA LYS A 508 -0.89 9.09 46.47
C LYS A 508 0.44 9.83 46.22
N ASN A 509 1.54 9.37 46.83
CA ASN A 509 2.84 9.92 46.53
C ASN A 509 3.40 9.26 45.26
N PRO A 510 3.99 10.04 44.34
CA PRO A 510 4.60 9.48 43.13
C PRO A 510 5.91 8.75 43.42
N TYR A 511 6.12 7.64 42.74
CA TYR A 511 7.40 6.95 42.69
C TYR A 511 7.72 6.48 41.28
N ALA A 512 9.00 6.55 40.88
CA ALA A 512 9.41 6.21 39.53
C ALA A 512 9.32 4.68 39.29
N ILE A 513 8.70 4.28 38.17
CA ILE A 513 8.52 2.87 37.77
C ILE A 513 9.28 2.51 36.49
N ALA A 514 9.53 3.48 35.62
CA ALA A 514 10.26 3.25 34.36
C ALA A 514 11.02 4.52 33.95
N ASN A 515 12.00 4.34 33.07
CA ASN A 515 12.83 5.40 32.50
C ASN A 515 13.42 6.32 33.59
N THR A 516 14.01 5.73 34.65
CA THR A 516 14.64 6.47 35.74
C THR A 516 15.69 7.48 35.25
N THR A 517 16.22 7.28 34.05
CA THR A 517 17.02 8.24 33.30
C THR A 517 16.23 8.63 32.04
N SER A 518 15.63 9.80 32.04
CA SER A 518 14.98 10.38 30.87
C SER A 518 16.01 10.75 29.80
N GLY A 519 15.58 10.88 28.55
CA GLY A 519 16.51 11.23 27.48
C GLY A 519 15.84 11.50 26.15
N VAL A 520 16.60 12.14 25.26
CA VAL A 520 16.17 12.48 23.89
C VAL A 520 17.16 11.90 22.89
N THR A 521 16.65 11.38 21.80
CA THR A 521 17.43 10.96 20.63
C THR A 521 16.86 11.61 19.40
N GLU A 522 17.70 12.34 18.67
CA GLU A 522 17.38 12.92 17.36
C GLU A 522 18.18 12.18 16.29
N TYR A 523 17.49 11.82 15.21
CA TYR A 523 18.10 11.20 14.05
C TYR A 523 17.74 11.97 12.79
N ALA A 524 18.73 12.26 11.96
CA ALA A 524 18.55 12.86 10.65
C ALA A 524 19.28 12.04 9.60
N TYR A 525 18.59 11.73 8.53
CA TYR A 525 19.10 10.97 7.39
C TYR A 525 18.77 11.69 6.08
N LYS A 526 19.73 11.69 5.16
CA LYS A 526 19.54 12.14 3.80
C LYS A 526 20.20 11.20 2.83
N SER A 527 19.49 10.80 1.77
CA SER A 527 20.10 10.14 0.63
C SER A 527 19.73 10.80 -0.70
N ASN A 528 20.62 10.67 -1.67
CA ASN A 528 20.41 11.08 -3.05
C ASN A 528 20.72 9.89 -3.96
N PHE A 529 19.86 9.65 -4.92
CA PHE A 529 20.02 8.61 -5.93
C PHE A 529 19.86 9.25 -7.30
N PHE A 530 20.89 9.14 -8.14
CA PHE A 530 20.87 9.61 -9.51
C PHE A 530 21.06 8.42 -10.44
N ASN A 531 20.15 8.26 -11.42
CA ASN A 531 20.14 7.13 -12.33
C ASN A 531 19.84 7.58 -13.76
N PRO A 532 20.85 7.91 -14.57
CA PRO A 532 20.71 8.12 -16.00
C PRO A 532 20.63 6.79 -16.75
N ASN A 533 19.66 6.70 -17.67
CA ASN A 533 19.47 5.59 -18.61
C ASN A 533 19.46 6.13 -20.04
N ILE A 534 20.18 5.50 -20.92
CA ILE A 534 20.17 5.81 -22.35
C ILE A 534 20.10 4.51 -23.12
N PHE A 535 19.06 4.31 -23.89
CA PHE A 535 18.93 3.12 -24.73
C PHE A 535 18.29 3.45 -26.07
N THR A 536 18.68 2.66 -27.07
CA THR A 536 18.13 2.77 -28.42
C THR A 536 17.65 1.43 -28.91
N GLU A 537 16.51 1.44 -29.58
CA GLU A 537 15.89 0.24 -30.14
C GLU A 537 15.51 0.44 -31.60
N TYR A 538 15.66 -0.60 -32.39
CA TYR A 538 15.20 -0.66 -33.78
C TYR A 538 14.30 -1.87 -33.97
N SER A 539 13.12 -1.65 -34.56
CA SER A 539 12.15 -2.70 -34.86
C SER A 539 12.07 -2.90 -36.37
N LEU A 540 12.23 -4.15 -36.79
CA LEU A 540 12.16 -4.57 -38.20
C LEU A 540 10.99 -5.57 -38.35
N GLU A 541 10.05 -5.24 -39.20
CA GLU A 541 8.92 -6.10 -39.58
C GLU A 541 9.07 -6.43 -41.07
N LEU A 542 9.20 -7.71 -41.41
CA LEU A 542 9.33 -8.18 -42.80
C LEU A 542 8.00 -8.80 -43.27
N GLU A 543 7.68 -8.64 -44.55
CA GLU A 543 6.42 -9.10 -45.15
C GLU A 543 6.14 -10.61 -44.99
N ASN A 544 7.18 -11.43 -44.80
CA ASN A 544 7.08 -12.88 -44.64
C ASN A 544 6.74 -13.33 -43.20
N GLY A 545 6.41 -12.39 -42.28
CA GLY A 545 6.05 -12.65 -40.88
C GLY A 545 7.25 -12.85 -39.96
N HIS A 546 8.43 -12.39 -40.36
CA HIS A 546 9.61 -12.28 -39.51
C HIS A 546 9.63 -10.91 -38.84
N ASN A 547 9.65 -10.87 -37.54
CA ASN A 547 9.76 -9.65 -36.74
C ASN A 547 11.02 -9.72 -35.88
N MET A 548 11.78 -8.66 -35.87
CA MET A 548 13.01 -8.56 -35.09
C MET A 548 13.04 -7.20 -34.37
N LYS A 549 13.40 -7.20 -33.09
CA LYS A 549 13.64 -5.99 -32.31
C LYS A 549 15.00 -6.11 -31.65
N ALA A 550 15.89 -5.18 -31.93
CA ALA A 550 17.22 -5.10 -31.31
C ALA A 550 17.29 -3.85 -30.44
N MET A 551 17.87 -3.97 -29.26
CA MET A 551 18.07 -2.89 -28.30
C MET A 551 19.49 -2.93 -27.76
N VAL A 552 20.10 -1.75 -27.60
CA VAL A 552 21.33 -1.56 -26.82
C VAL A 552 21.19 -0.36 -25.91
N GLY A 553 21.83 -0.39 -24.76
CA GLY A 553 21.71 0.71 -23.81
C GLY A 553 22.83 0.74 -22.77
N PHE A 554 22.81 1.84 -22.05
CA PHE A 554 23.68 2.14 -20.92
C PHE A 554 22.84 2.63 -19.75
N GLN A 555 23.13 2.14 -18.55
CA GLN A 555 22.52 2.56 -17.29
C GLN A 555 23.63 2.84 -16.29
N SER A 556 23.46 3.89 -15.48
CA SER A 556 24.34 4.16 -14.35
C SER A 556 23.54 4.55 -13.12
N GLU A 557 24.10 4.30 -11.96
CA GLU A 557 23.52 4.67 -10.68
C GLU A 557 24.58 5.27 -9.78
N LEU A 558 24.22 6.34 -9.09
CA LEU A 558 25.03 6.96 -8.05
C LEU A 558 24.16 7.15 -6.82
N PHE A 559 24.53 6.52 -5.73
CA PHE A 559 23.88 6.64 -4.44
C PHE A 559 24.82 7.27 -3.43
N LYS A 560 24.32 8.26 -2.69
CA LYS A 560 25.01 8.90 -1.59
C LYS A 560 24.07 9.06 -0.42
N GLN A 561 24.52 8.70 0.78
CA GLN A 561 23.76 8.93 2.01
C GLN A 561 24.63 9.52 3.10
N ARG A 562 23.98 10.25 3.99
CA ARG A 562 24.52 10.71 5.28
C ARG A 562 23.46 10.58 6.34
N ASP A 563 23.91 10.22 7.53
CA ASP A 563 23.08 10.22 8.73
C ASP A 563 23.83 10.83 9.90
N ILE A 564 23.07 11.33 10.85
CA ILE A 564 23.54 11.80 12.15
C ILE A 564 22.53 11.38 13.20
N THR A 565 23.05 10.90 14.32
CA THR A 565 22.27 10.64 15.54
C THR A 565 22.88 11.47 16.65
N ALA A 566 22.04 12.24 17.34
CA ALA A 566 22.41 12.95 18.56
C ALA A 566 21.54 12.44 19.72
N LYS A 567 22.18 12.15 20.85
CA LYS A 567 21.49 11.62 22.04
C LYS A 567 21.99 12.34 23.28
N GLN A 568 21.06 12.69 24.18
CA GLN A 568 21.39 13.27 25.48
C GLN A 568 20.35 12.86 26.52
N ASN A 569 20.79 12.67 27.74
CA ASN A 569 19.95 12.23 28.85
C ASN A 569 19.58 13.38 29.79
N ASN A 570 18.68 13.08 30.73
CA ASN A 570 18.25 13.95 31.81
C ASN A 570 17.49 15.19 31.30
N ILE A 571 16.23 14.97 30.95
CA ILE A 571 15.30 16.01 30.47
C ILE A 571 14.89 16.87 31.66
N MET A 572 15.14 18.18 31.57
CA MET A 572 14.86 19.16 32.64
C MET A 572 13.56 19.96 32.45
N SER A 573 12.83 19.77 31.36
CA SER A 573 11.62 20.53 31.07
C SER A 573 10.53 19.65 30.46
N GLY A 574 9.28 20.13 30.44
CA GLY A 574 8.18 19.46 29.77
C GLY A 574 8.28 19.44 28.24
N ILE A 575 9.30 20.08 27.64
CA ILE A 575 9.58 20.04 26.20
C ILE A 575 10.85 19.20 25.99
N PRO A 576 10.74 17.95 25.50
CA PRO A 576 11.86 17.05 25.35
C PRO A 576 12.65 17.38 24.08
N THR A 577 13.70 18.18 24.21
CA THR A 577 14.65 18.51 23.16
C THR A 577 16.09 18.34 23.63
N LEU A 578 17.05 18.26 22.72
CA LEU A 578 18.47 18.18 23.11
C LEU A 578 18.91 19.37 23.97
N ASN A 579 18.37 20.56 23.74
CA ASN A 579 18.71 21.76 24.49
C ASN A 579 18.15 21.75 25.93
N THR A 580 17.17 20.91 26.22
CA THR A 580 16.57 20.77 27.55
C THR A 580 17.09 19.55 28.32
N THR A 581 18.11 18.89 27.80
CA THR A 581 18.79 17.75 28.41
C THR A 581 20.19 18.15 28.89
N THR A 582 20.72 17.51 29.92
CA THR A 582 21.93 17.99 30.61
C THR A 582 23.06 16.97 30.72
N ASP A 583 22.83 15.69 30.41
CA ASP A 583 23.76 14.63 30.73
C ASP A 583 24.03 13.68 29.56
N ASN A 584 25.25 13.11 29.52
CA ASN A 584 25.66 12.08 28.57
C ASN A 584 25.43 12.41 27.08
N ALA A 585 25.79 13.63 26.65
CA ALA A 585 25.72 14.03 25.27
C ALA A 585 26.58 13.12 24.37
N ARG A 586 25.99 12.55 23.35
CA ARG A 586 26.63 11.68 22.35
C ARG A 586 26.16 12.03 20.96
N ALA A 587 27.08 11.99 19.99
CA ALA A 587 26.76 12.12 18.59
C ALA A 587 27.50 11.05 17.79
N SER A 588 26.84 10.52 16.78
CA SER A 588 27.43 9.60 15.79
C SER A 588 26.87 9.93 14.42
N GLY A 589 27.53 9.47 13.37
CA GLY A 589 27.02 9.65 12.03
C GLY A 589 27.75 8.76 11.05
N GLY A 590 27.12 8.54 9.90
CA GLY A 590 27.59 7.69 8.83
C GLY A 590 27.61 8.41 7.49
N TYR A 591 28.43 7.89 6.58
CA TYR A 591 28.44 8.24 5.17
C TYR A 591 28.63 7.00 4.35
N GLN A 592 27.80 6.85 3.32
CA GLN A 592 27.93 5.78 2.35
C GLN A 592 27.77 6.32 0.95
N GLU A 593 28.62 5.84 0.04
CA GLU A 593 28.52 6.13 -1.39
C GLU A 593 28.83 4.89 -2.20
N TRP A 594 28.05 4.66 -3.26
CA TRP A 594 28.34 3.65 -4.23
C TRP A 594 27.83 4.06 -5.61
N ALA A 595 28.43 3.47 -6.64
CA ALA A 595 28.03 3.66 -8.01
C ALA A 595 28.01 2.34 -8.75
N THR A 596 27.09 2.22 -9.72
CA THR A 596 27.07 1.14 -10.70
C THR A 596 27.05 1.71 -12.12
N ALA A 597 27.54 0.95 -13.08
CA ALA A 597 27.39 1.25 -14.49
C ALA A 597 27.24 -0.06 -15.27
N GLY A 598 26.38 -0.08 -16.26
CA GLY A 598 26.11 -1.29 -17.04
C GLY A 598 25.77 -1.00 -18.48
N PHE A 599 26.32 -1.78 -19.38
CA PHE A 599 25.92 -1.84 -20.77
C PHE A 599 25.04 -3.06 -20.97
N PHE A 600 23.98 -2.93 -21.76
CA PHE A 600 23.07 -4.03 -22.02
C PHE A 600 22.62 -4.07 -23.47
N GLY A 601 22.32 -5.27 -23.94
CA GLY A 601 21.70 -5.50 -25.23
C GLY A 601 20.65 -6.59 -25.17
N ARG A 602 19.62 -6.46 -25.99
CA ARG A 602 18.55 -7.44 -26.14
C ARG A 602 18.19 -7.60 -27.61
N ILE A 603 17.98 -8.83 -28.02
CA ILE A 603 17.43 -9.17 -29.33
C ILE A 603 16.18 -10.01 -29.08
N ASN A 604 15.06 -9.58 -29.64
CA ASN A 604 13.82 -10.34 -29.71
C ASN A 604 13.58 -10.68 -31.19
N TYR A 605 13.27 -11.92 -31.46
CA TYR A 605 12.87 -12.40 -32.79
C TYR A 605 11.59 -13.21 -32.68
N ASP A 606 10.63 -12.96 -33.55
CA ASP A 606 9.48 -13.81 -33.72
C ASP A 606 9.21 -14.14 -35.17
N TYR A 607 8.68 -15.34 -35.40
CA TYR A 607 8.19 -15.77 -36.68
C TYR A 607 6.71 -16.07 -36.61
N LYS A 608 5.89 -15.19 -37.24
CA LYS A 608 4.44 -15.28 -37.31
C LYS A 608 3.78 -15.36 -35.93
N GLY A 609 4.38 -14.82 -34.86
CA GLY A 609 3.89 -14.91 -33.48
C GLY A 609 3.84 -16.33 -32.88
N ARG A 610 4.48 -17.32 -33.54
CA ARG A 610 4.47 -18.73 -33.13
C ARG A 610 5.80 -19.20 -32.54
N TYR A 611 6.90 -18.73 -33.09
CA TYR A 611 8.24 -19.05 -32.61
C TYR A 611 8.87 -17.78 -32.10
N LEU A 612 9.22 -17.77 -30.84
CA LEU A 612 9.72 -16.60 -30.12
C LEU A 612 11.12 -16.95 -29.58
N VAL A 613 12.07 -16.06 -29.79
CA VAL A 613 13.43 -16.16 -29.24
C VAL A 613 13.83 -14.83 -28.67
N GLU A 614 14.33 -14.83 -27.44
CA GLU A 614 14.88 -13.66 -26.76
C GLU A 614 16.28 -13.97 -26.28
N ALA A 615 17.21 -13.05 -26.51
CA ALA A 615 18.57 -13.11 -25.97
C ALA A 615 18.93 -11.77 -25.35
N ASN A 616 19.45 -11.82 -24.12
CA ASN A 616 19.89 -10.65 -23.35
C ASN A 616 21.37 -10.82 -22.98
N LEU A 617 22.11 -9.73 -23.02
CA LEU A 617 23.49 -9.66 -22.54
C LEU A 617 23.69 -8.37 -21.75
N ARG A 618 24.27 -8.48 -20.54
CA ARG A 618 24.69 -7.33 -19.73
C ARG A 618 26.16 -7.43 -19.37
N TYR A 619 26.78 -6.26 -19.27
CA TYR A 619 28.11 -6.08 -18.73
C TYR A 619 28.06 -5.01 -17.63
N ASP A 620 28.04 -5.44 -16.38
CA ASP A 620 27.82 -4.58 -15.23
C ASP A 620 29.07 -4.43 -14.38
N GLY A 621 29.30 -3.20 -13.93
CA GLY A 621 30.35 -2.83 -12.98
C GLY A 621 29.80 -2.19 -11.71
N SER A 622 30.38 -2.52 -10.56
CA SER A 622 30.00 -1.94 -9.26
C SER A 622 31.21 -1.47 -8.49
N SER A 623 31.13 -0.26 -7.93
CA SER A 623 32.18 0.31 -7.06
C SER A 623 32.38 -0.42 -5.73
N ARG A 624 31.43 -1.32 -5.36
CA ARG A 624 31.50 -2.13 -4.14
C ARG A 624 32.53 -3.25 -4.18
N PHE A 625 32.99 -3.63 -5.40
CA PHE A 625 34.00 -4.67 -5.58
C PHE A 625 35.39 -4.09 -5.80
N LEU A 626 36.41 -4.89 -5.56
CA LEU A 626 37.79 -4.54 -5.88
C LEU A 626 37.95 -4.20 -7.36
N ARG A 627 38.92 -3.37 -7.70
CA ARG A 627 39.04 -2.75 -9.00
C ARG A 627 39.11 -3.77 -10.16
N ASP A 628 39.77 -4.90 -9.95
CA ASP A 628 39.94 -6.02 -10.87
C ASP A 628 38.74 -6.97 -10.97
N GLN A 629 37.78 -6.86 -10.02
CA GLN A 629 36.60 -7.73 -9.93
C GLN A 629 35.28 -6.95 -10.14
N ARG A 630 35.35 -5.70 -10.58
CA ARG A 630 34.16 -4.82 -10.67
C ARG A 630 33.21 -5.22 -11.78
N TRP A 631 33.72 -5.73 -12.91
CA TRP A 631 32.96 -5.91 -14.12
C TRP A 631 32.69 -7.37 -14.42
N ASN A 632 31.44 -7.73 -14.69
CA ASN A 632 31.01 -9.09 -14.96
C ASN A 632 29.96 -9.14 -16.06
N TRP A 633 29.92 -10.26 -16.80
CA TRP A 633 28.97 -10.54 -17.86
C TRP A 633 27.79 -11.35 -17.32
N PHE A 634 26.58 -11.02 -17.78
CA PHE A 634 25.33 -11.69 -17.41
C PHE A 634 24.53 -12.01 -18.68
N PRO A 635 24.76 -13.16 -19.33
CA PRO A 635 23.97 -13.61 -20.47
C PRO A 635 22.68 -14.29 -20.02
N SER A 636 21.60 -14.17 -20.83
CA SER A 636 20.39 -14.97 -20.71
C SER A 636 19.70 -15.15 -22.06
N PHE A 637 19.02 -16.26 -22.24
CA PHE A 637 18.28 -16.60 -23.44
C PHE A 637 17.10 -17.52 -23.13
#